data_30f45f9d17b4d48d489d699ac6e2249e
#
_entry.id   30f45f9d17b4d48d489d699ac6e2249e
#
_cell.length_a   1.000
_cell.length_b   1.000
_cell.length_c   1.000
_cell.angle_alpha   90.00
_cell.angle_beta   90.00
_cell.angle_gamma   90.00
#
_symmetry.space_group_name_H-M   'P 1'
#
loop_
_entity.id
_entity.type
_entity.pdbx_description
1 polymer ?
#
loop_
_entity_poly.entity_id
_entity_poly.type
_entity_poly.pdbx_seq_one_letter_code
_entity_poly.pdbx_strand_id
1 'polypeptide(L)'
;MRARDLPIYELEDGIVSSLREQPRLIIEAPTGSGKSTQVPQILLDHGLLGGGQVVVLQPRRIAARLLAWRVATERNARLGEEVGYQIRFENVTSDRTRIRFVTEGILLRQLIDDPELRHVSAILFDEFHERHLYGDITLARALRLQESTRPDLKIAVMSATLDSGALRQFLEPCTLLTSSGRQHPVAIEYLSKPARPEEYPIWDLAADELDRLAPGTEGDVLIFMPGKYEITRTISAVRASRLSDRFVALPLYGELPPAEQDAALARYEKRKVIVATNVAETSLTIEGVRVVIDSGLARIARFDARRGINTLLVEKISRASADQRAGRAGRTAPGRCLRLWTEREHAERPTQELPEVKRLDLAEVVLTLKASGIDDVSAFRWLEAPEPRALARAEALLADLGALSIAGRMITPLGRRMLAFPVHPRYARMLIEAERHRCVRAIALIAAVTQGRNLLRRAEGKQPREDREDFLGGDDDSDLFILVRAFRFAEKNNFDPRRCSRLSVNAIAAREAAQLWEQFISIARDEGVDVEPSEPEAGAIQRCVLAGFPDQVAVRLDQGTLRCAIVHGRRGVLARESVVHRATLLVASEVREIESSDKERQVLLTLATRIEEPWLRELFPDAFHETIESAFDTSLRRVVGRRQTVFHDLLLRSEPADVPPEAASALLAREVIAGTCPLKNWDNTVEQWITRVNCVAAWFPECAVPPISELNKELLIAQICSGASSYKEIKDWSVLPTVKSWLPVSQQQLIEALAPERITLPNGRKAKIVYTASAPPSVAARIQDLYGVERNLSIGKGRVPLVIQVLAPNHRPIQITSDLAGFWRDAYPKIKKELQRKYPKHEWR
;
A
#
# COMPACT_ATOMS: atom_id res chain seq x y z
N MET A 1 -40.08 32.84 -5.49
CA MET A 1 -39.56 33.28 -4.19
C MET A 1 -38.52 34.37 -4.49
N ARG A 2 -38.66 35.56 -3.90
CA ARG A 2 -37.65 36.61 -4.09
C ARG A 2 -36.38 36.16 -3.37
N ALA A 3 -35.17 36.50 -3.87
CA ALA A 3 -33.92 36.07 -3.26
C ALA A 3 -33.87 36.41 -1.74
N ARG A 4 -34.38 37.55 -1.33
CA ARG A 4 -34.44 37.99 0.08
C ARG A 4 -35.40 37.17 0.97
N ASP A 5 -36.24 36.31 0.41
CA ASP A 5 -37.11 35.40 1.19
C ASP A 5 -36.40 34.11 1.59
N LEU A 6 -35.16 33.89 1.15
CA LEU A 6 -34.35 32.70 1.47
C LEU A 6 -33.85 32.78 2.92
N PRO A 7 -33.88 31.66 3.67
CA PRO A 7 -33.47 31.60 5.07
C PRO A 7 -32.07 32.12 5.39
N ILE A 8 -31.15 32.08 4.44
CA ILE A 8 -29.76 32.54 4.64
C ILE A 8 -29.67 34.02 4.94
N TYR A 9 -30.66 34.84 4.49
CA TYR A 9 -30.70 36.27 4.76
C TYR A 9 -30.98 36.62 6.24
N GLU A 10 -31.47 35.64 7.03
CA GLU A 10 -31.55 35.77 8.49
C GLU A 10 -30.16 35.92 9.13
N LEU A 11 -29.13 35.43 8.44
CA LEU A 11 -27.73 35.47 8.89
C LEU A 11 -26.92 36.60 8.22
N GLU A 12 -27.48 37.41 7.34
CA GLU A 12 -26.75 38.41 6.53
C GLU A 12 -25.88 39.32 7.41
N ASP A 13 -26.48 39.97 8.41
CA ASP A 13 -25.76 40.87 9.32
C ASP A 13 -24.68 40.10 10.12
N GLY A 14 -24.99 38.93 10.56
CA GLY A 14 -24.06 38.05 11.27
C GLY A 14 -22.86 37.64 10.39
N ILE A 15 -23.06 37.31 9.12
CA ILE A 15 -22.01 37.00 8.16
C ILE A 15 -21.08 38.20 7.95
N VAL A 16 -21.68 39.36 7.72
CA VAL A 16 -20.94 40.61 7.46
C VAL A 16 -20.14 41.06 8.68
N SER A 17 -20.74 41.10 9.86
CA SER A 17 -20.04 41.50 11.09
C SER A 17 -18.94 40.52 11.45
N SER A 18 -19.22 39.21 11.41
CA SER A 18 -18.22 38.18 11.74
C SER A 18 -16.99 38.25 10.82
N LEU A 19 -17.18 38.39 9.50
CA LEU A 19 -16.06 38.42 8.54
C LEU A 19 -15.33 39.79 8.50
N ARG A 20 -15.86 40.81 9.15
CA ARG A 20 -15.12 42.05 9.42
C ARG A 20 -14.25 41.95 10.67
N GLU A 21 -14.72 41.25 11.68
CA GLU A 21 -14.01 41.04 12.96
C GLU A 21 -13.01 39.88 12.91
N GLN A 22 -13.39 38.77 12.28
CA GLN A 22 -12.59 37.56 12.20
C GLN A 22 -12.63 36.97 10.77
N PRO A 23 -11.49 36.56 10.22
CA PRO A 23 -11.44 36.05 8.83
C PRO A 23 -11.94 34.62 8.68
N ARG A 24 -12.50 33.95 9.71
CA ARG A 24 -12.98 32.56 9.69
C ARG A 24 -14.42 32.45 10.15
N LEU A 25 -15.23 31.78 9.33
CA LEU A 25 -16.65 31.59 9.56
C LEU A 25 -17.11 30.19 9.24
N ILE A 26 -17.98 29.62 10.07
CA ILE A 26 -18.73 28.38 9.76
C ILE A 26 -20.20 28.78 9.62
N ILE A 27 -20.83 28.37 8.52
CA ILE A 27 -22.25 28.58 8.25
C ILE A 27 -22.94 27.22 8.19
N GLU A 28 -23.76 26.93 9.15
CA GLU A 28 -24.62 25.75 9.19
C GLU A 28 -26.05 26.13 8.77
N ALA A 29 -26.47 25.61 7.61
CA ALA A 29 -27.79 25.86 7.10
C ALA A 29 -28.27 24.69 6.21
N PRO A 30 -29.53 24.26 6.29
CA PRO A 30 -30.03 23.13 5.50
C PRO A 30 -29.93 23.39 4.01
N THR A 31 -29.96 22.32 3.22
CA THR A 31 -29.94 22.41 1.75
C THR A 31 -31.18 23.20 1.27
N GLY A 32 -30.96 24.13 0.34
CA GLY A 32 -32.04 25.01 -0.17
C GLY A 32 -32.23 26.31 0.60
N SER A 33 -31.47 26.58 1.68
CA SER A 33 -31.48 27.86 2.41
C SER A 33 -30.93 29.02 1.59
N GLY A 34 -30.26 28.81 0.48
CA GLY A 34 -29.62 29.82 -0.35
C GLY A 34 -28.15 30.04 -0.06
N LYS A 35 -27.51 29.30 0.85
CA LYS A 35 -26.10 29.48 1.22
C LYS A 35 -25.16 29.54 0.01
N SER A 36 -25.25 28.58 -0.90
CA SER A 36 -24.35 28.46 -2.07
C SER A 36 -24.50 29.60 -3.07
N THR A 37 -25.68 30.21 -3.19
CA THR A 37 -25.94 31.30 -4.14
C THR A 37 -25.84 32.70 -3.52
N GLN A 38 -26.29 32.89 -2.29
CA GLN A 38 -26.44 34.21 -1.68
C GLN A 38 -25.18 34.62 -0.91
N VAL A 39 -24.50 33.71 -0.20
CA VAL A 39 -23.30 34.08 0.58
C VAL A 39 -22.24 34.78 -0.27
N PRO A 40 -21.84 34.28 -1.46
CA PRO A 40 -20.86 34.99 -2.29
C PRO A 40 -21.35 36.37 -2.75
N GLN A 41 -22.66 36.52 -2.99
CA GLN A 41 -23.25 37.83 -3.34
C GLN A 41 -23.23 38.79 -2.14
N ILE A 42 -23.59 38.32 -0.95
CA ILE A 42 -23.51 39.13 0.29
C ILE A 42 -22.08 39.66 0.51
N LEU A 43 -21.05 38.80 0.31
CA LEU A 43 -19.67 39.24 0.46
C LEU A 43 -19.30 40.35 -0.54
N LEU A 44 -19.74 40.21 -1.79
CA LEU A 44 -19.50 41.20 -2.83
C LEU A 44 -20.24 42.51 -2.56
N ASP A 45 -21.52 42.44 -2.28
CA ASP A 45 -22.42 43.62 -2.14
C ASP A 45 -22.07 44.44 -0.89
N HIS A 46 -21.58 43.82 0.19
CA HIS A 46 -21.11 44.51 1.40
C HIS A 46 -19.62 44.92 1.36
N GLY A 47 -18.96 44.81 0.19
CA GLY A 47 -17.58 45.27 -0.03
C GLY A 47 -16.51 44.45 0.71
N LEU A 48 -16.81 43.26 1.19
CA LEU A 48 -15.88 42.41 1.94
C LEU A 48 -14.74 41.86 1.08
N LEU A 49 -14.86 41.95 -0.24
CA LEU A 49 -13.86 41.45 -1.19
C LEU A 49 -12.83 42.50 -1.62
N GLY A 50 -13.05 43.79 -1.30
CA GLY A 50 -12.21 44.86 -1.82
C GLY A 50 -12.09 44.78 -3.35
N GLY A 51 -10.89 44.78 -3.89
CA GLY A 51 -10.61 44.62 -5.34
C GLY A 51 -10.53 43.18 -5.82
N GLY A 52 -10.52 42.20 -4.94
CA GLY A 52 -10.33 40.78 -5.29
C GLY A 52 -11.63 40.04 -5.56
N GLN A 53 -11.53 38.74 -5.65
CA GLN A 53 -12.64 37.80 -5.95
C GLN A 53 -12.94 36.85 -4.79
N VAL A 54 -14.17 36.36 -4.75
CA VAL A 54 -14.55 35.20 -3.94
C VAL A 54 -14.51 33.92 -4.80
N VAL A 55 -13.84 32.89 -4.28
CA VAL A 55 -13.79 31.55 -4.88
C VAL A 55 -14.69 30.64 -4.07
N VAL A 56 -15.68 30.03 -4.75
CA VAL A 56 -16.63 29.09 -4.15
C VAL A 56 -16.28 27.67 -4.60
N LEU A 57 -15.82 26.84 -3.68
CA LEU A 57 -15.49 25.44 -3.97
C LEU A 57 -16.76 24.60 -4.00
N GLN A 58 -16.90 23.84 -5.07
CA GLN A 58 -17.98 22.88 -5.26
C GLN A 58 -17.42 21.49 -5.49
N PRO A 59 -17.95 20.44 -4.85
CA PRO A 59 -17.46 19.08 -5.07
C PRO A 59 -17.79 18.54 -6.46
N ARG A 60 -18.79 19.11 -7.14
CA ARG A 60 -19.32 18.59 -8.41
C ARG A 60 -19.30 19.62 -9.52
N ARG A 61 -18.81 19.23 -10.71
CA ARG A 61 -18.74 20.10 -11.89
C ARG A 61 -20.08 20.71 -12.28
N ILE A 62 -21.16 19.89 -12.31
CA ILE A 62 -22.51 20.34 -12.64
C ILE A 62 -22.98 21.40 -11.66
N ALA A 63 -22.69 21.27 -10.35
CA ALA A 63 -23.06 22.25 -9.35
C ALA A 63 -22.34 23.58 -9.59
N ALA A 64 -21.02 23.57 -9.81
CA ALA A 64 -20.24 24.78 -10.09
C ALA A 64 -20.81 25.54 -11.28
N ARG A 65 -21.10 24.85 -12.40
CA ARG A 65 -21.69 25.45 -13.60
C ARG A 65 -23.08 26.05 -13.34
N LEU A 66 -23.98 25.28 -12.76
CA LEU A 66 -25.38 25.69 -12.57
C LEU A 66 -25.52 26.80 -11.51
N LEU A 67 -24.73 26.76 -10.44
CA LEU A 67 -24.70 27.81 -9.43
C LEU A 67 -24.15 29.12 -10.01
N ALA A 68 -23.07 29.04 -10.82
CA ALA A 68 -22.56 30.22 -11.52
C ALA A 68 -23.59 30.82 -12.46
N TRP A 69 -24.26 29.99 -13.25
CA TRP A 69 -25.35 30.45 -14.15
C TRP A 69 -26.49 31.10 -13.35
N ARG A 70 -26.92 30.47 -12.25
CA ARG A 70 -27.99 30.98 -11.38
C ARG A 70 -27.63 32.33 -10.79
N VAL A 71 -26.45 32.49 -10.23
CA VAL A 71 -25.99 33.76 -9.63
C VAL A 71 -25.82 34.82 -10.71
N ALA A 72 -25.28 34.50 -11.88
CA ALA A 72 -25.19 35.43 -13.00
C ALA A 72 -26.58 35.91 -13.44
N THR A 73 -27.57 35.04 -13.52
CA THR A 73 -28.97 35.37 -13.84
C THR A 73 -29.59 36.30 -12.77
N GLU A 74 -29.41 35.99 -11.48
CA GLU A 74 -29.90 36.79 -10.38
C GLU A 74 -29.31 38.20 -10.35
N ARG A 75 -28.05 38.35 -10.80
CA ARG A 75 -27.32 39.62 -10.88
C ARG A 75 -27.52 40.35 -12.22
N ASN A 76 -28.30 39.79 -13.13
CA ASN A 76 -28.45 40.28 -14.51
C ASN A 76 -27.09 40.48 -15.22
N ALA A 77 -26.11 39.63 -14.91
CA ALA A 77 -24.78 39.65 -15.46
C ALA A 77 -24.63 38.54 -16.53
N ARG A 78 -23.77 38.79 -17.52
CA ARG A 78 -23.38 37.75 -18.46
C ARG A 78 -22.41 36.80 -17.78
N LEU A 79 -22.65 35.47 -17.96
CA LEU A 79 -21.74 34.44 -17.43
C LEU A 79 -20.36 34.55 -18.06
N GLY A 80 -19.31 34.55 -17.19
CA GLY A 80 -17.93 34.79 -17.57
C GLY A 80 -17.44 36.23 -17.35
N GLU A 81 -18.35 37.20 -17.04
CA GLU A 81 -18.01 38.57 -16.66
C GLU A 81 -17.86 38.69 -15.12
N GLU A 82 -18.86 39.25 -14.42
CA GLU A 82 -18.82 39.40 -12.96
C GLU A 82 -18.88 38.05 -12.22
N VAL A 83 -19.62 37.09 -12.78
CA VAL A 83 -19.79 35.71 -12.28
C VAL A 83 -19.30 34.72 -13.30
N GLY A 84 -18.44 33.82 -12.87
CA GLY A 84 -17.89 32.79 -13.74
C GLY A 84 -17.66 31.46 -13.01
N TYR A 85 -17.21 30.46 -13.77
CA TYR A 85 -16.81 29.19 -13.20
C TYR A 85 -15.59 28.62 -13.90
N GLN A 86 -14.88 27.78 -13.18
CA GLN A 86 -13.78 27.00 -13.73
C GLN A 86 -13.87 25.57 -13.20
N ILE A 87 -14.01 24.65 -14.12
CA ILE A 87 -14.02 23.22 -13.87
C ILE A 87 -12.99 22.56 -14.76
N ARG A 88 -12.74 21.27 -14.55
CA ARG A 88 -11.80 20.52 -15.38
C ARG A 88 -12.22 20.64 -16.85
N PHE A 89 -11.32 21.14 -17.72
CA PHE A 89 -11.49 21.32 -19.16
C PHE A 89 -12.42 22.48 -19.59
N GLU A 90 -12.94 23.26 -18.65
CA GLU A 90 -13.80 24.37 -19.02
C GLU A 90 -13.54 25.57 -18.09
N ASN A 91 -13.18 26.71 -18.67
CA ASN A 91 -12.95 27.95 -17.97
C ASN A 91 -13.80 29.05 -18.58
N VAL A 92 -14.81 29.52 -17.85
CA VAL A 92 -15.71 30.61 -18.25
C VAL A 92 -15.55 31.74 -17.24
N THR A 93 -14.43 32.43 -17.33
CA THR A 93 -14.06 33.57 -16.46
C THR A 93 -13.37 34.65 -17.29
N SER A 94 -13.26 35.86 -16.72
CA SER A 94 -12.48 36.96 -17.26
C SER A 94 -11.81 37.73 -16.12
N ASP A 95 -11.01 38.75 -16.45
CA ASP A 95 -10.37 39.62 -15.45
C ASP A 95 -11.39 40.43 -14.64
N ARG A 96 -12.65 40.49 -15.09
CA ARG A 96 -13.77 41.13 -14.38
C ARG A 96 -14.49 40.19 -13.42
N THR A 97 -14.13 38.91 -13.38
CA THR A 97 -14.82 37.94 -12.54
C THR A 97 -14.57 38.23 -11.06
N ARG A 98 -15.65 38.43 -10.30
CA ARG A 98 -15.65 38.73 -8.87
C ARG A 98 -16.14 37.55 -8.04
N ILE A 99 -17.08 36.74 -8.59
CA ILE A 99 -17.58 35.52 -8.00
C ILE A 99 -17.20 34.36 -8.94
N ARG A 100 -16.35 33.43 -8.47
CA ARG A 100 -15.87 32.32 -9.27
C ARG A 100 -16.19 31.01 -8.59
N PHE A 101 -17.00 30.17 -9.24
CA PHE A 101 -17.29 28.81 -8.79
C PHE A 101 -16.25 27.86 -9.37
N VAL A 102 -15.61 27.05 -8.52
CA VAL A 102 -14.57 26.11 -8.95
C VAL A 102 -14.76 24.74 -8.34
N THR A 103 -14.26 23.70 -8.99
CA THR A 103 -14.11 22.41 -8.32
C THR A 103 -12.86 22.40 -7.44
N GLU A 104 -12.89 21.62 -6.37
CA GLU A 104 -11.86 21.59 -5.32
C GLU A 104 -10.45 21.40 -5.88
N GLY A 105 -10.26 20.47 -6.86
CA GLY A 105 -8.97 20.23 -7.51
C GLY A 105 -8.42 21.41 -8.30
N ILE A 106 -9.28 22.34 -8.77
CA ILE A 106 -8.84 23.56 -9.47
C ILE A 106 -8.16 24.51 -8.51
N LEU A 107 -8.75 24.77 -7.34
CA LEU A 107 -8.13 25.67 -6.35
C LEU A 107 -6.86 25.05 -5.76
N LEU A 108 -6.83 23.75 -5.54
CA LEU A 108 -5.63 23.06 -5.05
C LEU A 108 -4.46 23.19 -6.05
N ARG A 109 -4.74 23.09 -7.35
CA ARG A 109 -3.74 23.32 -8.40
C ARG A 109 -3.32 24.80 -8.45
N GLN A 110 -4.26 25.72 -8.33
CA GLN A 110 -3.94 27.15 -8.28
C GLN A 110 -3.02 27.50 -7.10
N LEU A 111 -3.17 26.87 -5.95
CA LEU A 111 -2.26 27.03 -4.80
C LEU A 111 -0.82 26.54 -5.05
N ILE A 112 -0.58 25.76 -6.12
CA ILE A 112 0.77 25.38 -6.55
C ILE A 112 1.35 26.47 -7.46
N ASP A 113 0.55 26.96 -8.41
CA ASP A 113 0.97 27.94 -9.42
C ASP A 113 1.04 29.38 -8.85
N ASP A 114 0.09 29.75 -7.96
CA ASP A 114 0.03 31.02 -7.23
C ASP A 114 -0.13 30.74 -5.72
N PRO A 115 0.96 30.46 -4.98
CA PRO A 115 0.91 30.10 -3.57
C PRO A 115 0.28 31.16 -2.66
N GLU A 116 0.27 32.43 -3.09
CA GLU A 116 -0.29 33.55 -2.33
C GLU A 116 -1.75 33.86 -2.66
N LEU A 117 -2.31 33.26 -3.73
CA LEU A 117 -3.68 33.56 -4.19
C LEU A 117 -3.97 35.04 -4.28
N ARG A 118 -3.09 35.83 -4.94
CA ARG A 118 -3.03 37.30 -4.92
C ARG A 118 -4.33 38.02 -5.26
N HIS A 119 -5.15 37.40 -6.13
CA HIS A 119 -6.44 37.98 -6.55
C HIS A 119 -7.64 37.43 -5.78
N VAL A 120 -7.44 36.55 -4.81
CA VAL A 120 -8.50 35.94 -4.01
C VAL A 120 -8.60 36.62 -2.66
N SER A 121 -9.78 37.17 -2.35
CA SER A 121 -10.07 37.80 -1.05
C SER A 121 -10.85 36.90 -0.11
N ALA A 122 -11.61 35.95 -0.66
CA ALA A 122 -12.36 34.99 0.14
C ALA A 122 -12.45 33.61 -0.53
N ILE A 123 -12.44 32.55 0.28
CA ILE A 123 -12.66 31.17 -0.13
C ILE A 123 -13.87 30.64 0.63
N LEU A 124 -14.87 30.16 -0.11
CA LEU A 124 -16.06 29.51 0.43
C LEU A 124 -16.02 28.02 0.13
N PHE A 125 -15.96 27.19 1.15
CA PHE A 125 -16.02 25.72 1.04
C PHE A 125 -17.47 25.30 1.16
N ASP A 126 -18.11 24.98 0.04
CA ASP A 126 -19.52 24.58 0.03
C ASP A 126 -19.68 23.05 0.10
N GLU A 127 -20.82 22.61 0.65
CA GLU A 127 -21.16 21.19 0.89
C GLU A 127 -20.05 20.41 1.63
N PHE A 128 -19.35 21.08 2.54
CA PHE A 128 -18.16 20.53 3.22
C PHE A 128 -18.43 19.28 4.05
N HIS A 129 -19.68 19.04 4.42
CA HIS A 129 -20.10 17.78 5.09
C HIS A 129 -19.93 16.54 4.24
N GLU A 130 -19.74 16.63 2.92
CA GLU A 130 -19.41 15.49 2.06
C GLU A 130 -17.99 14.98 2.30
N ARG A 131 -17.13 15.75 2.98
CA ARG A 131 -15.77 15.41 3.41
C ARG A 131 -14.92 14.83 2.28
N HIS A 132 -14.86 15.57 1.16
CA HIS A 132 -14.00 15.25 0.04
C HIS A 132 -12.52 15.46 0.36
N LEU A 133 -11.67 14.58 -0.15
CA LEU A 133 -10.22 14.60 0.08
C LEU A 133 -9.58 15.92 -0.33
N TYR A 134 -9.91 16.42 -1.53
CA TYR A 134 -9.38 17.68 -2.02
C TYR A 134 -9.91 18.88 -1.25
N GLY A 135 -11.16 18.83 -0.78
CA GLY A 135 -11.76 19.86 0.08
C GLY A 135 -11.03 19.99 1.42
N ASP A 136 -10.80 18.86 2.10
CA ASP A 136 -10.08 18.81 3.38
C ASP A 136 -8.65 19.38 3.25
N ILE A 137 -7.93 19.01 2.19
CA ILE A 137 -6.56 19.48 1.95
C ILE A 137 -6.51 20.96 1.56
N THR A 138 -7.42 21.38 0.69
CA THR A 138 -7.49 22.78 0.27
C THR A 138 -7.81 23.70 1.46
N LEU A 139 -8.69 23.25 2.38
CA LEU A 139 -8.97 23.98 3.62
C LEU A 139 -7.72 24.10 4.49
N ALA A 140 -7.00 23.01 4.72
CA ALA A 140 -5.77 23.02 5.51
C ALA A 140 -4.69 23.94 4.89
N ARG A 141 -4.57 23.93 3.57
CA ARG A 141 -3.65 24.79 2.81
C ARG A 141 -4.06 26.27 2.89
N ALA A 142 -5.36 26.57 2.74
CA ALA A 142 -5.90 27.93 2.87
C ALA A 142 -5.68 28.49 4.28
N LEU A 143 -5.86 27.66 5.32
CA LEU A 143 -5.56 28.04 6.70
C LEU A 143 -4.07 28.34 6.91
N ARG A 144 -3.18 27.48 6.41
CA ARG A 144 -1.74 27.71 6.49
C ARG A 144 -1.34 29.02 5.79
N LEU A 145 -1.92 29.29 4.61
CA LEU A 145 -1.69 30.54 3.88
C LEU A 145 -2.18 31.75 4.69
N GLN A 146 -3.37 31.69 5.25
CA GLN A 146 -3.94 32.74 6.09
C GLN A 146 -3.10 33.00 7.34
N GLU A 147 -2.63 31.95 8.01
CA GLU A 147 -1.82 32.04 9.23
C GLU A 147 -0.39 32.53 8.98
N SER A 148 0.08 32.54 7.72
CA SER A 148 1.43 32.95 7.37
C SER A 148 1.47 34.29 6.62
N THR A 149 1.10 34.29 5.34
CA THR A 149 1.34 35.43 4.42
C THR A 149 0.08 36.22 4.07
N ARG A 150 -1.12 35.66 4.27
CA ARG A 150 -2.39 36.25 3.87
C ARG A 150 -3.40 36.33 5.02
N PRO A 151 -3.10 37.04 6.13
CA PRO A 151 -4.02 37.17 7.27
C PRO A 151 -5.35 37.89 6.91
N ASP A 152 -5.38 38.54 5.76
CA ASP A 152 -6.57 39.20 5.18
C ASP A 152 -7.55 38.22 4.50
N LEU A 153 -7.08 37.02 4.13
CA LEU A 153 -7.86 36.03 3.39
C LEU A 153 -9.03 35.53 4.25
N LYS A 154 -10.25 35.71 3.75
CA LYS A 154 -11.45 35.22 4.42
C LYS A 154 -11.73 33.76 4.05
N ILE A 155 -12.01 32.93 5.05
CA ILE A 155 -12.34 31.53 4.89
C ILE A 155 -13.70 31.26 5.51
N ALA A 156 -14.65 30.81 4.71
CA ALA A 156 -15.95 30.38 5.23
C ALA A 156 -16.26 28.96 4.80
N VAL A 157 -16.69 28.15 5.75
CA VAL A 157 -17.09 26.73 5.51
C VAL A 157 -18.60 26.64 5.65
N MET A 158 -19.25 26.16 4.59
CA MET A 158 -20.71 26.04 4.51
C MET A 158 -21.13 24.57 4.49
N SER A 159 -22.08 24.22 5.33
CA SER A 159 -22.53 22.83 5.50
C SER A 159 -24.05 22.72 5.70
N ALA A 160 -24.62 21.58 5.37
CA ALA A 160 -26.02 21.28 5.65
C ALA A 160 -26.21 20.61 7.02
N THR A 161 -25.23 19.84 7.45
CA THR A 161 -25.21 19.15 8.74
C THR A 161 -23.76 19.04 9.17
N LEU A 162 -23.44 19.36 10.41
CA LEU A 162 -22.08 19.21 10.92
C LEU A 162 -22.08 18.39 12.21
N ASP A 163 -21.16 17.45 12.26
CA ASP A 163 -20.45 17.17 13.50
C ASP A 163 -19.44 18.32 13.68
N SER A 164 -19.95 19.45 14.19
CA SER A 164 -19.27 20.76 14.18
C SER A 164 -18.06 20.79 15.10
N GLY A 165 -17.89 19.83 16.02
CA GLY A 165 -16.83 19.86 17.03
C GLY A 165 -15.43 19.85 16.44
N ALA A 166 -15.11 18.85 15.63
CA ALA A 166 -13.77 18.69 15.03
C ALA A 166 -13.46 19.84 14.06
N LEU A 167 -14.41 20.22 13.20
CA LEU A 167 -14.22 21.31 12.24
C LEU A 167 -14.05 22.66 12.95
N ARG A 168 -14.83 22.92 13.99
CA ARG A 168 -14.70 24.15 14.78
C ARG A 168 -13.32 24.24 15.43
N GLN A 169 -12.87 23.18 16.08
CA GLN A 169 -11.53 23.12 16.67
C GLN A 169 -10.43 23.32 15.60
N PHE A 170 -10.63 22.77 14.41
CA PHE A 170 -9.69 22.91 13.31
C PHE A 170 -9.58 24.35 12.79
N LEU A 171 -10.68 25.11 12.81
CA LEU A 171 -10.80 26.47 12.32
C LEU A 171 -10.57 27.54 13.39
N GLU A 172 -10.46 27.20 14.66
CA GLU A 172 -10.30 28.17 15.75
C GLU A 172 -9.16 29.19 15.48
N PRO A 173 -9.38 30.48 15.78
CA PRO A 173 -10.64 31.14 16.19
C PRO A 173 -11.60 31.30 15.02
N CYS A 174 -12.88 30.97 15.19
CA CYS A 174 -13.91 31.12 14.15
C CYS A 174 -15.29 31.40 14.77
N THR A 175 -16.17 32.03 14.00
CA THR A 175 -17.59 32.21 14.35
C THR A 175 -18.41 31.07 13.75
N LEU A 176 -19.42 30.57 14.49
CA LEU A 176 -20.43 29.65 13.99
C LEU A 176 -21.78 30.37 13.90
N LEU A 177 -22.37 30.38 12.69
CA LEU A 177 -23.71 30.87 12.43
C LEU A 177 -24.62 29.72 11.97
N THR A 178 -25.78 29.61 12.59
CA THR A 178 -26.71 28.50 12.31
C THR A 178 -28.07 29.05 11.90
N SER A 179 -28.64 28.58 10.79
CA SER A 179 -30.03 28.83 10.37
C SER A 179 -30.82 27.55 10.40
N SER A 180 -31.99 27.57 11.01
CA SER A 180 -32.90 26.42 11.04
C SER A 180 -33.54 26.14 9.68
N GLY A 181 -33.55 27.12 8.78
CA GLY A 181 -34.13 26.97 7.44
C GLY A 181 -35.65 26.72 7.47
N ARG A 182 -36.26 26.63 6.29
CA ARG A 182 -37.65 26.22 6.13
C ARG A 182 -37.69 24.84 5.50
N GLN A 183 -38.00 23.81 6.27
CA GLN A 183 -38.24 22.45 5.75
C GLN A 183 -39.68 22.06 6.03
N HIS A 184 -40.31 21.47 5.03
CA HIS A 184 -41.64 20.85 5.19
C HIS A 184 -41.46 19.39 5.63
N PRO A 185 -42.40 18.81 6.38
CA PRO A 185 -42.34 17.43 6.83
C PRO A 185 -42.38 16.48 5.64
N VAL A 186 -41.60 15.40 5.74
CA VAL A 186 -41.53 14.33 4.77
C VAL A 186 -41.93 13.03 5.45
N ALA A 187 -43.00 12.39 4.94
CA ALA A 187 -43.40 11.06 5.38
C ALA A 187 -42.45 10.00 4.79
N ILE A 188 -41.76 9.26 5.65
CA ILE A 188 -40.83 8.22 5.24
C ILE A 188 -41.49 6.85 5.32
N GLU A 189 -41.45 6.10 4.24
CA GLU A 189 -41.94 4.76 4.12
C GLU A 189 -40.81 3.77 3.79
N TYR A 190 -40.93 2.53 4.22
CA TYR A 190 -40.03 1.45 3.96
C TYR A 190 -40.74 0.27 3.32
N LEU A 191 -39.97 -0.60 2.64
CA LEU A 191 -40.52 -1.88 2.20
C LEU A 191 -40.80 -2.77 3.41
N SER A 192 -41.86 -3.57 3.30
CA SER A 192 -42.21 -4.58 4.32
C SER A 192 -41.29 -5.79 4.31
N LYS A 193 -40.61 -6.07 3.17
CA LYS A 193 -39.69 -7.17 2.96
C LYS A 193 -38.42 -6.67 2.26
N PRO A 194 -37.24 -7.28 2.49
CA PRO A 194 -36.03 -6.92 1.79
C PRO A 194 -36.18 -7.08 0.26
N ALA A 195 -35.67 -6.09 -0.48
CA ALA A 195 -35.58 -6.20 -1.94
C ALA A 195 -34.58 -7.32 -2.32
N ARG A 196 -34.93 -8.07 -3.37
CA ARG A 196 -34.09 -9.14 -3.93
C ARG A 196 -33.74 -8.82 -5.37
N PRO A 197 -32.68 -8.01 -5.61
CA PRO A 197 -32.32 -7.55 -6.96
C PRO A 197 -31.97 -8.67 -7.93
N GLU A 198 -31.62 -9.86 -7.44
CA GLU A 198 -31.33 -11.06 -8.22
C GLU A 198 -32.58 -11.69 -8.81
N GLU A 199 -33.72 -11.62 -8.09
CA GLU A 199 -35.01 -12.13 -8.51
C GLU A 199 -35.84 -11.07 -9.23
N TYR A 200 -35.79 -9.82 -8.71
CA TYR A 200 -36.55 -8.68 -9.23
C TYR A 200 -35.69 -7.41 -9.25
N PRO A 201 -35.32 -6.92 -10.44
CA PRO A 201 -34.42 -5.80 -10.58
C PRO A 201 -34.91 -4.52 -9.90
N ILE A 202 -34.01 -3.77 -9.28
CA ILE A 202 -34.33 -2.55 -8.52
C ILE A 202 -35.01 -1.46 -9.36
N TRP A 203 -34.78 -1.42 -10.67
CA TRP A 203 -35.40 -0.45 -11.58
C TRP A 203 -36.83 -0.79 -11.91
N ASP A 204 -37.21 -2.08 -11.98
CA ASP A 204 -38.57 -2.52 -12.16
C ASP A 204 -39.38 -2.31 -10.86
N LEU A 205 -38.79 -2.64 -9.70
CA LEU A 205 -39.36 -2.34 -8.38
C LEU A 205 -39.67 -0.86 -8.22
N ALA A 206 -38.75 0.03 -8.61
CA ALA A 206 -38.94 1.47 -8.52
C ALA A 206 -40.08 1.98 -9.42
N ALA A 207 -40.26 1.39 -10.58
CA ALA A 207 -41.35 1.73 -11.50
C ALA A 207 -42.71 1.24 -10.96
N ASP A 208 -42.79 0.05 -10.40
CA ASP A 208 -44.04 -0.46 -9.76
C ASP A 208 -44.45 0.37 -8.55
N GLU A 209 -43.46 0.74 -7.72
CA GLU A 209 -43.70 1.59 -6.56
C GLU A 209 -44.10 3.02 -6.96
N LEU A 210 -43.57 3.52 -8.09
CA LEU A 210 -44.04 4.78 -8.66
C LEU A 210 -45.53 4.68 -9.04
N ASP A 211 -45.95 3.62 -9.73
CA ASP A 211 -47.35 3.39 -10.11
C ASP A 211 -48.27 3.27 -8.88
N ARG A 212 -47.78 2.75 -7.76
CA ARG A 212 -48.53 2.70 -6.47
C ARG A 212 -48.68 4.06 -5.81
N LEU A 213 -47.61 4.87 -5.81
CA LEU A 213 -47.54 6.14 -5.07
C LEU A 213 -48.16 7.33 -5.84
N ALA A 214 -47.98 7.35 -7.16
CA ALA A 214 -48.32 8.49 -7.98
C ALA A 214 -49.79 8.93 -7.94
N PRO A 215 -50.80 8.01 -7.86
CA PRO A 215 -52.22 8.40 -7.81
C PRO A 215 -52.61 9.23 -6.56
N GLY A 216 -51.93 8.98 -5.44
CA GLY A 216 -52.21 9.65 -4.15
C GLY A 216 -51.29 10.83 -3.85
N THR A 217 -50.51 11.32 -4.81
CA THR A 217 -49.48 12.36 -4.59
C THR A 217 -49.54 13.41 -5.71
N GLU A 218 -49.09 14.62 -5.37
CA GLU A 218 -48.91 15.73 -6.31
C GLU A 218 -47.41 16.05 -6.50
N GLY A 219 -47.10 16.90 -7.50
CA GLY A 219 -45.73 17.38 -7.77
C GLY A 219 -44.89 16.34 -8.51
N ASP A 220 -43.63 16.69 -8.72
CA ASP A 220 -42.66 15.88 -9.45
C ASP A 220 -42.11 14.76 -8.57
N VAL A 221 -41.54 13.73 -9.23
CA VAL A 221 -40.97 12.56 -8.60
C VAL A 221 -39.45 12.53 -8.87
N LEU A 222 -38.69 12.24 -7.84
CA LEU A 222 -37.22 12.01 -7.94
C LEU A 222 -36.92 10.59 -7.53
N ILE A 223 -36.30 9.82 -8.44
CA ILE A 223 -35.90 8.43 -8.20
C ILE A 223 -34.36 8.38 -8.15
N PHE A 224 -33.81 7.93 -7.03
CA PHE A 224 -32.36 7.76 -6.89
C PHE A 224 -31.92 6.36 -7.33
N MET A 225 -30.96 6.32 -8.28
CA MET A 225 -30.33 5.11 -8.80
C MET A 225 -28.80 5.22 -8.77
N PRO A 226 -28.06 4.09 -8.65
CA PRO A 226 -26.62 4.14 -8.45
C PRO A 226 -25.83 4.58 -9.70
N GLY A 227 -26.38 4.42 -10.90
CA GLY A 227 -25.62 4.75 -12.12
C GLY A 227 -26.45 4.84 -13.39
N LYS A 228 -25.77 5.25 -14.48
CA LYS A 228 -26.36 5.47 -15.81
C LYS A 228 -27.15 4.26 -16.33
N TYR A 229 -26.63 3.05 -16.13
CA TYR A 229 -27.31 1.83 -16.58
C TYR A 229 -28.66 1.67 -15.88
N GLU A 230 -28.68 1.76 -14.56
CA GLU A 230 -29.87 1.63 -13.74
C GLU A 230 -30.86 2.78 -14.03
N ILE A 231 -30.37 4.00 -14.27
CA ILE A 231 -31.19 5.16 -14.69
C ILE A 231 -31.90 4.85 -16.02
N THR A 232 -31.13 4.39 -17.02
CA THR A 232 -31.70 4.07 -18.34
C THR A 232 -32.75 2.97 -18.26
N ARG A 233 -32.49 1.93 -17.45
CA ARG A 233 -33.44 0.84 -17.24
C ARG A 233 -34.70 1.32 -16.51
N THR A 234 -34.55 2.14 -15.47
CA THR A 234 -35.69 2.73 -14.73
C THR A 234 -36.55 3.60 -15.65
N ILE A 235 -35.92 4.47 -16.47
CA ILE A 235 -36.67 5.29 -17.44
C ILE A 235 -37.46 4.40 -18.44
N SER A 236 -36.83 3.31 -18.91
CA SER A 236 -37.52 2.36 -19.79
C SER A 236 -38.69 1.68 -19.09
N ALA A 237 -38.55 1.27 -17.83
CA ALA A 237 -39.61 0.68 -17.03
C ALA A 237 -40.75 1.67 -16.76
N VAL A 238 -40.43 2.93 -16.39
CA VAL A 238 -41.45 4.00 -16.20
C VAL A 238 -42.22 4.29 -17.50
N ARG A 239 -41.56 4.28 -18.65
CA ARG A 239 -42.22 4.48 -19.96
C ARG A 239 -43.09 3.30 -20.36
N ALA A 240 -42.83 2.11 -19.86
CA ALA A 240 -43.65 0.91 -20.07
C ALA A 240 -44.77 0.77 -19.02
N SER A 241 -44.75 1.58 -17.97
CA SER A 241 -45.74 1.51 -16.88
C SER A 241 -47.13 2.05 -17.28
N ARG A 242 -48.12 1.72 -16.47
CA ARG A 242 -49.53 2.11 -16.71
C ARG A 242 -49.77 3.63 -16.68
N LEU A 243 -48.89 4.36 -16.01
CA LEU A 243 -49.01 5.81 -15.84
C LEU A 243 -48.05 6.61 -16.74
N SER A 244 -47.42 5.95 -17.75
CA SER A 244 -46.44 6.56 -18.65
C SER A 244 -46.91 7.88 -19.28
N ASP A 245 -48.18 7.97 -19.68
CA ASP A 245 -48.72 9.17 -20.33
C ASP A 245 -48.82 10.40 -19.41
N ARG A 246 -48.78 10.20 -18.10
CA ARG A 246 -48.87 11.27 -17.11
C ARG A 246 -47.51 11.91 -16.78
N PHE A 247 -46.40 11.32 -17.20
CA PHE A 247 -45.09 11.71 -16.82
C PHE A 247 -44.14 12.01 -18.00
N VAL A 248 -43.24 12.93 -17.76
CA VAL A 248 -42.01 13.10 -18.57
C VAL A 248 -40.86 12.50 -17.80
N ALA A 249 -40.33 11.36 -18.22
CA ALA A 249 -39.20 10.67 -17.59
C ALA A 249 -37.85 11.20 -18.13
N LEU A 250 -37.02 11.76 -17.26
CA LEU A 250 -35.77 12.46 -17.57
C LEU A 250 -34.60 11.92 -16.75
N PRO A 251 -33.43 11.69 -17.36
CA PRO A 251 -32.23 11.30 -16.65
C PRO A 251 -31.54 12.51 -16.02
N LEU A 252 -30.80 12.28 -14.89
CA LEU A 252 -29.94 13.30 -14.31
C LEU A 252 -28.70 12.66 -13.65
N TYR A 253 -27.55 12.77 -14.30
CA TYR A 253 -26.26 12.32 -13.79
C TYR A 253 -25.11 13.19 -14.33
N GLY A 254 -23.95 13.14 -13.68
CA GLY A 254 -22.86 14.09 -13.92
C GLY A 254 -22.25 14.10 -15.32
N GLU A 255 -22.36 13.00 -16.08
CA GLU A 255 -21.77 12.83 -17.43
C GLU A 255 -22.77 13.18 -18.58
N LEU A 256 -23.97 13.62 -18.23
CA LEU A 256 -24.93 14.08 -19.25
C LEU A 256 -24.43 15.34 -19.97
N PRO A 257 -24.75 15.48 -21.26
CA PRO A 257 -24.55 16.76 -21.96
C PRO A 257 -25.29 17.89 -21.24
N PRO A 258 -24.73 19.12 -21.21
CA PRO A 258 -25.34 20.26 -20.52
C PRO A 258 -26.83 20.50 -20.89
N ALA A 259 -27.18 20.36 -22.15
CA ALA A 259 -28.57 20.54 -22.61
C ALA A 259 -29.55 19.52 -22.01
N GLU A 260 -29.12 18.26 -21.80
CA GLU A 260 -29.94 17.23 -21.16
C GLU A 260 -30.04 17.45 -19.64
N GLN A 261 -28.97 17.96 -19.02
CA GLN A 261 -29.00 18.36 -17.61
C GLN A 261 -29.98 19.50 -17.39
N ASP A 262 -29.95 20.51 -18.25
CA ASP A 262 -30.84 21.68 -18.19
C ASP A 262 -32.31 21.27 -18.45
N ALA A 263 -32.54 20.29 -19.34
CA ALA A 263 -33.87 19.71 -19.58
C ALA A 263 -34.45 19.08 -18.29
N ALA A 264 -33.64 18.35 -17.49
CA ALA A 264 -34.15 17.76 -16.24
C ALA A 264 -34.58 18.82 -15.21
N LEU A 265 -34.03 20.03 -15.27
CA LEU A 265 -34.33 21.15 -14.37
C LEU A 265 -35.45 22.07 -14.91
N ALA A 266 -35.73 22.02 -16.21
CA ALA A 266 -36.77 22.86 -16.83
C ALA A 266 -38.18 22.53 -16.29
N ARG A 267 -39.13 23.46 -16.46
CA ARG A 267 -40.54 23.28 -16.12
C ARG A 267 -41.26 22.65 -17.28
N TYR A 268 -42.16 21.72 -17.00
CA TYR A 268 -43.02 21.03 -17.94
C TYR A 268 -44.49 21.14 -17.54
N GLU A 269 -45.35 21.04 -18.48
CA GLU A 269 -46.79 20.97 -18.20
C GLU A 269 -47.18 19.65 -17.53
N LYS A 270 -46.56 18.53 -17.97
CA LYS A 270 -46.71 17.21 -17.35
C LYS A 270 -45.74 17.08 -16.14
N ARG A 271 -46.16 16.28 -15.17
CA ARG A 271 -45.31 15.90 -14.04
C ARG A 271 -44.03 15.24 -14.54
N LYS A 272 -42.92 15.60 -13.90
CA LYS A 272 -41.62 14.97 -14.19
C LYS A 272 -41.39 13.76 -13.29
N VAL A 273 -40.79 12.74 -13.87
CA VAL A 273 -40.06 11.70 -13.14
C VAL A 273 -38.57 11.85 -13.47
N ILE A 274 -37.78 12.37 -12.54
CA ILE A 274 -36.39 12.58 -12.70
C ILE A 274 -35.67 11.38 -12.08
N VAL A 275 -34.94 10.61 -12.89
CA VAL A 275 -34.15 9.48 -12.41
C VAL A 275 -32.71 9.91 -12.33
N ALA A 276 -32.15 9.99 -11.10
CA ALA A 276 -30.87 10.63 -10.84
C ALA A 276 -29.90 9.74 -10.05
N THR A 277 -28.61 10.04 -10.17
CA THR A 277 -27.61 9.59 -9.20
C THR A 277 -27.58 10.52 -7.99
N ASN A 278 -26.62 10.31 -7.09
CA ASN A 278 -26.33 11.20 -5.96
C ASN A 278 -26.03 12.66 -6.37
N VAL A 279 -25.94 12.97 -7.65
CA VAL A 279 -25.83 14.37 -8.14
C VAL A 279 -27.05 15.21 -7.74
N ALA A 280 -28.22 14.59 -7.60
CA ALA A 280 -29.43 15.25 -7.13
C ALA A 280 -29.56 15.23 -5.59
N GLU A 281 -28.60 14.73 -4.84
CA GLU A 281 -28.66 14.58 -3.38
C GLU A 281 -28.41 15.90 -2.66
N THR A 282 -27.46 16.73 -3.12
CA THR A 282 -27.03 17.94 -2.38
C THR A 282 -27.14 19.23 -3.19
N SER A 283 -26.26 19.45 -4.14
CA SER A 283 -25.97 20.77 -4.73
C SER A 283 -27.00 21.31 -5.72
N LEU A 284 -27.99 20.52 -6.16
CA LEU A 284 -28.98 20.96 -7.16
C LEU A 284 -30.36 21.18 -6.53
N THR A 285 -30.97 22.32 -6.85
CA THR A 285 -32.37 22.54 -6.49
C THR A 285 -33.28 22.16 -7.66
N ILE A 286 -34.03 21.08 -7.50
CA ILE A 286 -35.06 20.65 -8.43
C ILE A 286 -36.38 21.13 -7.84
N GLU A 287 -36.99 22.11 -8.49
CA GLU A 287 -38.29 22.65 -8.05
C GLU A 287 -39.40 21.65 -8.31
N GLY A 288 -40.41 21.62 -7.42
CA GLY A 288 -41.63 20.84 -7.61
C GLY A 288 -41.59 19.38 -7.16
N VAL A 289 -40.44 18.88 -6.70
CA VAL A 289 -40.29 17.47 -6.21
C VAL A 289 -41.07 17.34 -4.88
N ARG A 290 -42.00 16.39 -4.83
CA ARG A 290 -42.78 16.02 -3.64
C ARG A 290 -42.71 14.54 -3.30
N VAL A 291 -42.25 13.72 -4.23
CA VAL A 291 -42.05 12.29 -4.02
C VAL A 291 -40.62 11.90 -4.32
N VAL A 292 -40.03 11.16 -3.39
CA VAL A 292 -38.70 10.55 -3.55
C VAL A 292 -38.86 9.04 -3.49
N ILE A 293 -38.24 8.33 -4.43
CA ILE A 293 -38.04 6.88 -4.39
C ILE A 293 -36.57 6.63 -4.35
N ASP A 294 -36.06 6.00 -3.29
CA ASP A 294 -34.64 5.83 -3.07
C ASP A 294 -34.26 4.35 -3.13
N SER A 295 -33.39 3.98 -4.08
CA SER A 295 -32.82 2.63 -4.15
C SER A 295 -31.92 2.27 -2.98
N GLY A 296 -31.45 3.26 -2.20
CA GLY A 296 -30.49 3.08 -1.13
C GLY A 296 -29.08 2.73 -1.59
N LEU A 297 -28.79 2.92 -2.87
CA LEU A 297 -27.51 2.59 -3.49
C LEU A 297 -26.89 3.86 -4.11
N ALA A 298 -25.56 3.90 -4.09
CA ALA A 298 -24.76 4.89 -4.82
C ALA A 298 -23.47 4.29 -5.33
N ARG A 299 -22.86 4.93 -6.32
CA ARG A 299 -21.47 4.67 -6.67
C ARG A 299 -20.59 5.49 -5.77
N ILE A 300 -19.82 4.81 -4.93
CA ILE A 300 -18.93 5.41 -3.94
C ILE A 300 -17.49 5.13 -4.37
N ALA A 301 -16.65 6.16 -4.40
CA ALA A 301 -15.24 6.00 -4.71
C ALA A 301 -14.52 5.34 -3.54
N ARG A 302 -13.77 4.26 -3.84
CA ARG A 302 -12.91 3.56 -2.88
C ARG A 302 -11.61 3.15 -3.54
N PHE A 303 -10.58 3.03 -2.73
CA PHE A 303 -9.32 2.44 -3.19
C PHE A 303 -9.55 0.96 -3.53
N ASP A 304 -9.29 0.62 -4.79
CA ASP A 304 -9.28 -0.77 -5.25
C ASP A 304 -7.84 -1.31 -5.17
N ALA A 305 -7.59 -2.13 -4.15
CA ALA A 305 -6.28 -2.74 -3.95
C ALA A 305 -5.85 -3.66 -5.11
N ARG A 306 -6.80 -4.15 -5.92
CA ARG A 306 -6.54 -4.99 -7.10
C ARG A 306 -5.86 -4.21 -8.22
N ARG A 307 -6.34 -2.99 -8.45
CA ARG A 307 -5.86 -2.10 -9.52
C ARG A 307 -4.82 -1.09 -9.03
N GLY A 308 -4.70 -0.92 -7.71
CA GLY A 308 -3.86 0.10 -7.11
C GLY A 308 -4.29 1.54 -7.45
N ILE A 309 -5.59 1.74 -7.67
CA ILE A 309 -6.22 3.03 -8.02
C ILE A 309 -7.59 3.14 -7.35
N ASN A 310 -8.17 4.34 -7.37
CA ASN A 310 -9.54 4.55 -6.94
C ASN A 310 -10.54 4.06 -8.00
N THR A 311 -11.55 3.33 -7.57
CA THR A 311 -12.67 2.86 -8.40
C THR A 311 -14.01 3.24 -7.79
N LEU A 312 -15.06 3.28 -8.63
CA LEU A 312 -16.43 3.57 -8.19
C LEU A 312 -17.17 2.24 -7.99
N LEU A 313 -17.42 1.89 -6.74
CA LEU A 313 -18.19 0.69 -6.38
C LEU A 313 -19.63 1.05 -6.07
N VAL A 314 -20.58 0.14 -6.44
CA VAL A 314 -21.98 0.29 -6.03
C VAL A 314 -22.13 -0.23 -4.61
N GLU A 315 -22.46 0.67 -3.68
CA GLU A 315 -22.58 0.37 -2.25
C GLU A 315 -23.89 0.91 -1.67
N LYS A 316 -24.25 0.42 -0.48
CA LYS A 316 -25.36 0.97 0.31
C LYS A 316 -24.95 2.33 0.86
N ILE A 317 -25.81 3.34 0.72
CA ILE A 317 -25.59 4.69 1.28
C ILE A 317 -25.74 4.70 2.80
N SER A 318 -25.17 5.72 3.45
CA SER A 318 -25.35 5.97 4.88
C SER A 318 -26.76 6.47 5.22
N ARG A 319 -27.08 6.52 6.53
CA ARG A 319 -28.33 7.10 7.03
C ARG A 319 -28.41 8.59 6.70
N ALA A 320 -27.32 9.33 6.90
CA ALA A 320 -27.27 10.76 6.58
C ALA A 320 -27.56 11.04 5.09
N SER A 321 -26.97 10.25 4.17
CA SER A 321 -27.28 10.36 2.73
C SER A 321 -28.75 10.04 2.45
N ALA A 322 -29.32 8.99 3.06
CA ALA A 322 -30.73 8.64 2.91
C ALA A 322 -31.67 9.77 3.40
N ASP A 323 -31.34 10.46 4.50
CA ASP A 323 -32.09 11.58 5.03
C ASP A 323 -31.99 12.83 4.13
N GLN A 324 -30.83 13.10 3.56
CA GLN A 324 -30.63 14.18 2.59
C GLN A 324 -31.45 13.93 1.30
N ARG A 325 -31.48 12.71 0.80
CA ARG A 325 -32.31 12.31 -0.35
C ARG A 325 -33.78 12.48 -0.02
N ALA A 326 -34.23 12.02 1.13
CA ALA A 326 -35.61 12.19 1.58
C ALA A 326 -36.01 13.68 1.69
N GLY A 327 -35.12 14.52 2.22
CA GLY A 327 -35.30 15.97 2.33
C GLY A 327 -35.58 16.69 1.00
N ARG A 328 -35.26 16.06 -0.15
CA ARG A 328 -35.60 16.61 -1.47
C ARG A 328 -37.11 16.73 -1.70
N ALA A 329 -37.89 15.84 -1.09
CA ALA A 329 -39.36 15.87 -1.17
C ALA A 329 -39.97 17.03 -0.36
N GLY A 330 -39.27 17.53 0.69
CA GLY A 330 -39.76 18.54 1.62
C GLY A 330 -39.32 19.97 1.35
N ARG A 331 -38.77 20.31 0.19
CA ARG A 331 -38.23 21.67 -0.07
C ARG A 331 -39.27 22.76 -0.29
N THR A 332 -40.37 22.42 -0.97
CA THR A 332 -41.39 23.42 -1.39
C THR A 332 -42.74 23.19 -0.74
N ALA A 333 -43.03 22.00 -0.27
CA ALA A 333 -44.26 21.58 0.38
C ALA A 333 -44.04 20.24 1.10
N PRO A 334 -44.99 19.78 1.96
CA PRO A 334 -44.97 18.45 2.53
C PRO A 334 -44.82 17.36 1.46
N GLY A 335 -43.96 16.37 1.71
CA GLY A 335 -43.58 15.35 0.74
C GLY A 335 -43.60 13.92 1.30
N ARG A 336 -43.29 12.95 0.43
CA ARG A 336 -43.17 11.54 0.78
C ARG A 336 -41.84 10.96 0.24
N CYS A 337 -41.25 10.08 1.02
CA CYS A 337 -40.06 9.35 0.59
C CYS A 337 -40.29 7.85 0.82
N LEU A 338 -40.21 7.06 -0.25
CA LEU A 338 -40.19 5.61 -0.17
C LEU A 338 -38.74 5.12 -0.29
N ARG A 339 -38.28 4.41 0.73
CA ARG A 339 -37.01 3.73 0.77
C ARG A 339 -37.16 2.29 0.30
N LEU A 340 -36.51 1.90 -0.79
CA LEU A 340 -36.60 0.54 -1.36
C LEU A 340 -35.76 -0.48 -0.56
N TRP A 341 -35.85 -0.40 0.75
CA TRP A 341 -35.29 -1.33 1.75
C TRP A 341 -36.13 -1.30 3.01
N THR A 342 -35.87 -2.25 3.92
CA THR A 342 -36.63 -2.35 5.17
C THR A 342 -36.11 -1.39 6.24
N GLU A 343 -36.94 -1.09 7.25
CA GLU A 343 -36.56 -0.28 8.41
C GLU A 343 -35.38 -0.94 9.19
N ARG A 344 -35.36 -2.27 9.28
CA ARG A 344 -34.25 -3.01 9.87
C ARG A 344 -32.93 -2.78 9.11
N GLU A 345 -32.94 -2.91 7.79
CA GLU A 345 -31.77 -2.63 6.97
C GLU A 345 -31.33 -1.17 7.08
N HIS A 346 -32.26 -0.24 7.33
CA HIS A 346 -31.90 1.17 7.58
C HIS A 346 -31.12 1.33 8.88
N ALA A 347 -31.55 0.67 9.96
CA ALA A 347 -30.85 0.72 11.24
C ALA A 347 -29.41 0.13 11.17
N GLU A 348 -29.21 -0.84 10.30
CA GLU A 348 -27.90 -1.49 10.07
C GLU A 348 -26.93 -0.63 9.20
N ARG A 349 -27.42 0.43 8.55
CA ARG A 349 -26.58 1.33 7.73
C ARG A 349 -25.68 2.20 8.61
N PRO A 350 -24.47 2.54 8.14
CA PRO A 350 -23.60 3.49 8.84
C PRO A 350 -24.30 4.83 9.00
N THR A 351 -24.01 5.53 10.09
CA THR A 351 -24.61 6.85 10.37
C THR A 351 -24.22 7.87 9.29
N GLN A 352 -22.93 7.90 8.94
CA GLN A 352 -22.35 8.81 7.95
C GLN A 352 -21.39 8.03 7.03
N GLU A 353 -21.10 8.59 5.87
CA GLU A 353 -20.02 8.08 5.02
C GLU A 353 -18.67 8.35 5.67
N LEU A 354 -17.72 7.42 5.48
CA LEU A 354 -16.33 7.68 5.86
C LEU A 354 -15.78 8.82 5.00
N PRO A 355 -15.03 9.78 5.57
CA PRO A 355 -14.32 10.78 4.81
C PRO A 355 -13.42 10.15 3.73
N GLU A 356 -13.27 10.84 2.60
CA GLU A 356 -12.48 10.31 1.48
C GLU A 356 -11.03 10.00 1.84
N VAL A 357 -10.45 10.77 2.75
CA VAL A 357 -9.09 10.54 3.28
C VAL A 357 -8.90 9.14 3.90
N LYS A 358 -9.98 8.50 4.36
CA LYS A 358 -9.96 7.16 4.97
C LYS A 358 -10.21 6.02 3.96
N ARG A 359 -10.68 6.32 2.76
CA ARG A 359 -11.16 5.31 1.80
C ARG A 359 -10.55 5.38 0.41
N LEU A 360 -9.83 6.48 0.09
CA LEU A 360 -9.22 6.67 -1.22
C LEU A 360 -7.71 6.39 -1.22
N ASP A 361 -7.18 6.19 -2.42
CA ASP A 361 -5.74 6.26 -2.65
C ASP A 361 -5.24 7.69 -2.45
N LEU A 362 -4.09 7.82 -1.83
CA LEU A 362 -3.52 9.12 -1.46
C LEU A 362 -2.35 9.54 -2.38
N ALA A 363 -1.98 8.74 -3.37
CA ALA A 363 -0.77 9.01 -4.17
C ALA A 363 -0.81 10.38 -4.87
N GLU A 364 -1.94 10.76 -5.50
CA GLU A 364 -2.07 12.07 -6.16
C GLU A 364 -1.95 13.22 -5.15
N VAL A 365 -2.57 13.06 -3.99
CA VAL A 365 -2.55 14.06 -2.92
C VAL A 365 -1.17 14.18 -2.28
N VAL A 366 -0.52 13.06 -1.97
CA VAL A 366 0.85 13.05 -1.44
C VAL A 366 1.78 13.75 -2.42
N LEU A 367 1.69 13.44 -3.70
CA LEU A 367 2.49 14.09 -4.74
C LEU A 367 2.25 15.62 -4.77
N THR A 368 1.00 16.04 -4.66
CA THR A 368 0.60 17.46 -4.61
C THR A 368 1.16 18.17 -3.37
N LEU A 369 1.08 17.55 -2.20
CA LEU A 369 1.62 18.10 -0.96
C LEU A 369 3.14 18.22 -1.01
N LYS A 370 3.84 17.19 -1.50
CA LYS A 370 5.30 17.22 -1.72
C LYS A 370 5.72 18.33 -2.70
N ALA A 371 4.96 18.53 -3.78
CA ALA A 371 5.21 19.62 -4.73
C ALA A 371 5.04 21.02 -4.11
N SER A 372 4.19 21.10 -3.10
CA SER A 372 3.95 22.32 -2.34
C SER A 372 4.94 22.55 -1.19
N GLY A 373 6.04 21.80 -1.13
CA GLY A 373 7.09 21.94 -0.11
C GLY A 373 6.75 21.33 1.25
N ILE A 374 5.86 20.32 1.28
CA ILE A 374 5.54 19.57 2.51
C ILE A 374 6.30 18.24 2.45
N ASP A 375 7.47 18.21 3.09
CA ASP A 375 8.35 17.04 3.09
C ASP A 375 7.81 15.90 3.94
N ASP A 376 7.24 16.20 5.09
CA ASP A 376 6.58 15.22 5.97
C ASP A 376 5.06 15.34 5.87
N VAL A 377 4.47 14.46 5.07
CA VAL A 377 3.02 14.41 4.86
C VAL A 377 2.29 13.88 6.10
N SER A 378 2.96 13.11 6.96
CA SER A 378 2.37 12.63 8.21
C SER A 378 2.16 13.76 9.23
N ALA A 379 3.02 14.76 9.22
CA ALA A 379 2.94 15.95 10.06
C ALA A 379 2.05 17.07 9.45
N PHE A 380 1.46 16.85 8.26
CA PHE A 380 0.51 17.80 7.68
C PHE A 380 -0.70 17.96 8.59
N ARG A 381 -1.26 19.19 8.65
CA ARG A 381 -2.44 19.50 9.44
C ARG A 381 -3.70 18.91 8.79
N TRP A 382 -3.94 17.62 8.99
CA TRP A 382 -5.14 16.93 8.55
C TRP A 382 -6.33 17.30 9.44
N LEU A 383 -7.51 17.52 8.86
CA LEU A 383 -8.75 17.60 9.65
C LEU A 383 -9.06 16.26 10.30
N GLU A 384 -8.90 15.17 9.55
CA GLU A 384 -8.76 13.80 10.05
C GLU A 384 -7.53 13.16 9.42
N ALA A 385 -6.62 12.64 10.24
CA ALA A 385 -5.42 12.01 9.73
C ALA A 385 -5.75 10.72 8.96
N PRO A 386 -5.13 10.50 7.78
CA PRO A 386 -5.23 9.23 7.07
C PRO A 386 -4.57 8.09 7.86
N GLU A 387 -4.86 6.86 7.49
CA GLU A 387 -4.17 5.72 8.08
C GLU A 387 -2.67 5.75 7.70
N PRO A 388 -1.74 5.54 8.65
CA PRO A 388 -0.30 5.54 8.37
C PRO A 388 0.10 4.58 7.25
N ARG A 389 -0.56 3.43 7.16
CA ARG A 389 -0.33 2.45 6.09
C ARG A 389 -0.75 2.98 4.71
N ALA A 390 -1.78 3.82 4.63
CA ALA A 390 -2.21 4.41 3.36
C ALA A 390 -1.22 5.46 2.86
N LEU A 391 -0.66 6.28 3.75
CA LEU A 391 0.42 7.22 3.44
C LEU A 391 1.68 6.49 2.99
N ALA A 392 2.14 5.51 3.76
CA ALA A 392 3.33 4.74 3.42
C ALA A 392 3.19 4.04 2.06
N ARG A 393 2.03 3.48 1.74
CA ARG A 393 1.75 2.88 0.44
C ARG A 393 1.79 3.92 -0.69
N ALA A 394 1.22 5.11 -0.47
CA ALA A 394 1.24 6.18 -1.46
C ALA A 394 2.67 6.68 -1.73
N GLU A 395 3.47 6.88 -0.69
CA GLU A 395 4.88 7.28 -0.82
C GLU A 395 5.72 6.20 -1.50
N ALA A 396 5.53 4.92 -1.15
CA ALA A 396 6.21 3.80 -1.79
C ALA A 396 5.87 3.73 -3.29
N LEU A 397 4.58 3.80 -3.65
CA LEU A 397 4.18 3.84 -5.05
C LEU A 397 4.82 5.01 -5.82
N LEU A 398 4.82 6.21 -5.24
CA LEU A 398 5.42 7.39 -5.88
C LEU A 398 6.93 7.27 -6.04
N ALA A 399 7.61 6.61 -5.09
CA ALA A 399 9.03 6.29 -5.21
C ALA A 399 9.27 5.26 -6.33
N ASP A 400 8.49 4.18 -6.38
CA ASP A 400 8.56 3.16 -7.44
C ASP A 400 8.32 3.76 -8.84
N LEU A 401 7.40 4.74 -8.95
CA LEU A 401 7.16 5.48 -10.20
C LEU A 401 8.28 6.49 -10.54
N GLY A 402 9.25 6.70 -9.66
CA GLY A 402 10.29 7.70 -9.80
C GLY A 402 9.80 9.14 -9.59
N ALA A 403 8.59 9.33 -9.05
CA ALA A 403 8.03 10.65 -8.73
C ALA A 403 8.63 11.27 -7.46
N LEU A 404 9.06 10.43 -6.52
CA LEU A 404 9.80 10.82 -5.33
C LEU A 404 11.20 10.21 -5.35
N SER A 405 12.14 10.83 -4.63
CA SER A 405 13.46 10.26 -4.37
C SER A 405 13.34 8.93 -3.60
N ILE A 406 14.36 8.06 -3.69
CA ILE A 406 14.37 6.73 -3.03
C ILE A 406 14.09 6.84 -1.52
N ALA A 407 14.51 7.93 -0.86
CA ALA A 407 14.16 8.20 0.53
C ALA A 407 12.69 8.66 0.73
N GLY A 408 11.89 8.76 -0.33
CA GLY A 408 10.47 9.15 -0.29
C GLY A 408 10.21 10.59 0.13
N ARG A 409 11.24 11.42 0.32
CA ARG A 409 11.09 12.76 0.92
C ARG A 409 10.90 13.87 -0.08
N MET A 410 11.65 13.85 -1.20
CA MET A 410 11.66 14.96 -2.15
C MET A 410 11.01 14.57 -3.47
N ILE A 411 10.27 15.50 -4.04
CA ILE A 411 9.69 15.36 -5.38
C ILE A 411 10.80 15.50 -6.44
N THR A 412 10.80 14.59 -7.41
CA THR A 412 11.73 14.61 -8.55
C THR A 412 11.22 15.55 -9.67
N PRO A 413 12.07 15.91 -10.66
CA PRO A 413 11.60 16.58 -11.87
C PRO A 413 10.50 15.79 -12.61
N LEU A 414 10.61 14.46 -12.63
CA LEU A 414 9.58 13.57 -13.19
C LEU A 414 8.26 13.68 -12.40
N GLY A 415 8.31 13.69 -11.07
CA GLY A 415 7.14 13.85 -10.22
C GLY A 415 6.44 15.19 -10.44
N ARG A 416 7.20 16.27 -10.61
CA ARG A 416 6.63 17.59 -10.97
C ARG A 416 5.92 17.56 -12.31
N ARG A 417 6.52 16.89 -13.30
CA ARG A 417 5.90 16.71 -14.60
C ARG A 417 4.63 15.85 -14.54
N MET A 418 4.60 14.81 -13.70
CA MET A 418 3.41 13.99 -13.48
C MET A 418 2.24 14.78 -12.91
N LEU A 419 2.48 15.80 -12.09
CA LEU A 419 1.44 16.68 -11.54
C LEU A 419 0.73 17.51 -12.60
N ALA A 420 1.38 17.81 -13.72
CA ALA A 420 0.77 18.52 -14.83
C ALA A 420 -0.45 17.75 -15.39
N PHE A 421 -0.39 16.40 -15.35
CA PHE A 421 -1.46 15.54 -15.81
C PHE A 421 -2.50 15.34 -14.69
N PRO A 422 -3.75 15.82 -14.85
CA PRO A 422 -4.80 15.63 -13.86
C PRO A 422 -5.38 14.22 -13.90
N VAL A 423 -4.53 13.22 -13.74
CA VAL A 423 -4.84 11.78 -13.75
C VAL A 423 -4.05 11.09 -12.66
N HIS A 424 -4.44 9.86 -12.31
CA HIS A 424 -3.69 9.07 -11.34
C HIS A 424 -2.20 8.95 -11.73
N PRO A 425 -1.24 9.04 -10.78
CA PRO A 425 0.20 9.06 -11.06
C PRO A 425 0.70 7.94 -11.97
N ARG A 426 0.14 6.72 -11.90
CA ARG A 426 0.48 5.62 -12.81
C ARG A 426 0.26 5.98 -14.27
N TYR A 427 -0.90 6.58 -14.58
CA TYR A 427 -1.23 6.95 -15.95
C TYR A 427 -0.48 8.18 -16.41
N ALA A 428 -0.23 9.13 -15.53
CA ALA A 428 0.66 10.26 -15.83
C ALA A 428 2.07 9.75 -16.22
N ARG A 429 2.61 8.79 -15.46
CA ARG A 429 3.91 8.17 -15.76
C ARG A 429 3.91 7.45 -17.11
N MET A 430 2.84 6.68 -17.40
CA MET A 430 2.68 6.01 -18.69
C MET A 430 2.63 7.00 -19.85
N LEU A 431 1.87 8.09 -19.75
CA LEU A 431 1.73 9.11 -20.80
C LEU A 431 3.03 9.86 -21.06
N ILE A 432 3.80 10.18 -20.00
CA ILE A 432 5.12 10.79 -20.11
C ILE A 432 6.09 9.85 -20.85
N GLU A 433 6.05 8.55 -20.59
CA GLU A 433 6.89 7.59 -21.30
C GLU A 433 6.42 7.40 -22.74
N ALA A 434 5.11 7.44 -22.95
CA ALA A 434 4.51 7.32 -24.28
C ALA A 434 4.90 8.44 -25.25
N GLU A 435 5.17 9.65 -24.74
CA GLU A 435 5.70 10.75 -25.54
C GLU A 435 7.08 10.42 -26.10
N ARG A 436 7.98 9.84 -25.28
CA ARG A 436 9.34 9.41 -25.70
C ARG A 436 9.29 8.37 -26.81
N HIS A 437 8.27 7.52 -26.80
CA HIS A 437 8.08 6.43 -27.76
C HIS A 437 7.05 6.75 -28.85
N ARG A 438 6.54 8.00 -28.92
CA ARG A 438 5.53 8.46 -29.90
C ARG A 438 4.29 7.55 -29.97
N CYS A 439 3.81 7.06 -28.82
CA CYS A 439 2.68 6.12 -28.73
C CYS A 439 1.56 6.61 -27.80
N VAL A 440 1.43 7.93 -27.60
CA VAL A 440 0.51 8.56 -26.65
C VAL A 440 -0.94 8.13 -26.87
N ARG A 441 -1.43 8.07 -28.11
CA ARG A 441 -2.82 7.65 -28.39
C ARG A 441 -3.09 6.20 -28.00
N ALA A 442 -2.12 5.32 -28.22
CA ALA A 442 -2.24 3.90 -27.83
C ALA A 442 -2.26 3.75 -26.30
N ILE A 443 -1.38 4.45 -25.59
CA ILE A 443 -1.33 4.42 -24.13
C ILE A 443 -2.54 5.10 -23.51
N ALA A 444 -3.03 6.21 -24.07
CA ALA A 444 -4.28 6.83 -23.66
C ALA A 444 -5.48 5.86 -23.75
N LEU A 445 -5.53 5.05 -24.84
CA LEU A 445 -6.53 4.00 -24.99
C LEU A 445 -6.38 2.90 -23.94
N ILE A 446 -5.16 2.42 -23.69
CA ILE A 446 -4.89 1.41 -22.66
C ILE A 446 -5.30 1.94 -21.27
N ALA A 447 -4.94 3.18 -20.95
CA ALA A 447 -5.37 3.83 -19.73
C ALA A 447 -6.90 3.89 -19.61
N ALA A 448 -7.61 4.21 -20.70
CA ALA A 448 -9.06 4.28 -20.73
C ALA A 448 -9.73 2.91 -20.50
N VAL A 449 -9.24 1.85 -21.15
CA VAL A 449 -9.82 0.51 -21.02
C VAL A 449 -9.49 -0.17 -19.70
N THR A 450 -8.41 0.24 -19.03
CA THR A 450 -8.02 -0.30 -17.72
C THR A 450 -8.67 0.41 -16.55
N GLN A 451 -9.06 1.68 -16.69
CA GLN A 451 -9.77 2.43 -15.63
C GLN A 451 -11.27 2.12 -15.57
N GLY A 452 -11.85 1.77 -16.70
CA GLY A 452 -13.29 1.59 -16.83
C GLY A 452 -13.80 0.22 -16.36
N ARG A 453 -15.04 -0.07 -16.73
CA ARG A 453 -15.65 -1.40 -16.53
C ARG A 453 -14.95 -2.43 -17.41
N ASN A 454 -15.05 -3.70 -17.02
CA ASN A 454 -14.51 -4.79 -17.82
C ASN A 454 -15.09 -4.74 -19.24
N LEU A 455 -14.20 -4.56 -20.20
CA LEU A 455 -14.54 -4.50 -21.62
C LEU A 455 -14.97 -5.87 -22.15
N LEU A 456 -14.32 -6.94 -21.67
CA LEU A 456 -14.66 -8.31 -22.02
C LEU A 456 -15.50 -8.95 -20.91
N ARG A 457 -16.62 -9.56 -21.28
CA ARG A 457 -17.43 -10.40 -20.41
C ARG A 457 -16.90 -11.83 -20.43
N ARG A 458 -17.24 -12.61 -19.42
CA ARG A 458 -16.95 -14.05 -19.43
C ARG A 458 -17.74 -14.68 -20.59
N ALA A 459 -17.03 -15.34 -21.49
CA ALA A 459 -17.69 -16.05 -22.58
C ALA A 459 -18.41 -17.29 -22.02
N GLU A 460 -19.72 -17.35 -22.18
CA GLU A 460 -20.53 -18.50 -21.80
C GLU A 460 -20.74 -19.39 -23.02
N GLY A 461 -20.16 -20.61 -22.97
CA GLY A 461 -20.24 -21.59 -24.06
C GLY A 461 -18.93 -21.72 -24.85
N LYS A 462 -18.85 -22.81 -25.63
CA LYS A 462 -17.64 -23.17 -26.41
C LYS A 462 -17.46 -22.28 -27.64
N GLN A 463 -18.52 -22.09 -28.41
CA GLN A 463 -18.52 -21.29 -29.64
C GLN A 463 -18.13 -19.82 -29.43
N PRO A 464 -18.68 -19.07 -28.47
CA PRO A 464 -18.26 -17.68 -28.23
C PRO A 464 -16.81 -17.55 -27.74
N ARG A 465 -16.21 -18.61 -27.19
CA ARG A 465 -14.79 -18.67 -26.86
C ARG A 465 -13.91 -18.81 -28.10
N GLU A 466 -14.24 -19.75 -28.97
CA GLU A 466 -13.54 -20.00 -30.21
C GLU A 466 -13.61 -18.76 -31.12
N ASP A 467 -14.80 -18.18 -31.33
CA ASP A 467 -14.97 -16.97 -32.10
C ASP A 467 -14.15 -15.78 -31.54
N ARG A 468 -14.05 -15.69 -30.22
CA ARG A 468 -13.24 -14.64 -29.57
C ARG A 468 -11.76 -14.89 -29.74
N GLU A 469 -11.30 -16.12 -29.60
CA GLU A 469 -9.90 -16.51 -29.80
C GLU A 469 -9.48 -16.27 -31.26
N ASP A 470 -10.33 -16.60 -32.23
CA ASP A 470 -10.05 -16.39 -33.64
C ASP A 470 -9.99 -14.91 -34.06
N PHE A 471 -10.85 -14.05 -33.49
CA PHE A 471 -10.91 -12.64 -33.86
C PHE A 471 -10.07 -11.71 -32.99
N LEU A 472 -9.91 -12.01 -31.71
CA LEU A 472 -9.20 -11.17 -30.73
C LEU A 472 -7.94 -11.83 -30.20
N GLY A 473 -7.80 -13.15 -30.36
CA GLY A 473 -6.63 -13.90 -29.93
C GLY A 473 -5.42 -13.67 -30.80
N GLY A 474 -4.26 -14.13 -30.34
CA GLY A 474 -2.99 -14.08 -31.03
C GLY A 474 -1.90 -14.56 -30.08
N ASP A 475 -0.72 -14.85 -30.62
CA ASP A 475 0.48 -15.12 -29.82
C ASP A 475 1.03 -13.76 -29.36
N ASP A 476 0.37 -13.18 -28.36
CA ASP A 476 0.61 -11.80 -27.93
C ASP A 476 1.50 -11.78 -26.68
N ASP A 477 2.27 -10.71 -26.60
CA ASP A 477 3.11 -10.39 -25.45
C ASP A 477 2.35 -9.58 -24.37
N SER A 478 1.04 -9.33 -24.56
CA SER A 478 0.23 -8.55 -23.62
C SER A 478 -1.27 -8.85 -23.69
N ASP A 479 -1.90 -9.08 -22.57
CA ASP A 479 -3.37 -9.18 -22.43
C ASP A 479 -4.06 -7.85 -22.84
N LEU A 480 -3.36 -6.72 -22.72
CA LEU A 480 -3.88 -5.40 -23.08
C LEU A 480 -4.12 -5.27 -24.59
N PHE A 481 -3.36 -5.96 -25.43
CA PHE A 481 -3.58 -5.94 -26.87
C PHE A 481 -4.91 -6.57 -27.25
N ILE A 482 -5.36 -7.58 -26.51
CA ILE A 482 -6.69 -8.16 -26.69
C ILE A 482 -7.77 -7.10 -26.37
N LEU A 483 -7.59 -6.33 -25.30
CA LEU A 483 -8.53 -5.26 -24.93
C LEU A 483 -8.56 -4.16 -26.01
N VAL A 484 -7.41 -3.77 -26.55
CA VAL A 484 -7.33 -2.79 -27.64
C VAL A 484 -8.05 -3.30 -28.89
N ARG A 485 -7.86 -4.57 -29.27
CA ARG A 485 -8.59 -5.17 -30.42
C ARG A 485 -10.08 -5.25 -30.15
N ALA A 486 -10.49 -5.63 -28.96
CA ALA A 486 -11.90 -5.66 -28.56
C ALA A 486 -12.55 -4.27 -28.63
N PHE A 487 -11.83 -3.24 -28.18
CA PHE A 487 -12.26 -1.85 -28.30
C PHE A 487 -12.42 -1.43 -29.77
N ARG A 488 -11.39 -1.68 -30.59
CA ARG A 488 -11.40 -1.36 -32.03
C ARG A 488 -12.54 -2.08 -32.79
N PHE A 489 -12.81 -3.34 -32.41
CA PHE A 489 -13.96 -4.06 -32.93
C PHE A 489 -15.28 -3.36 -32.55
N ALA A 490 -15.46 -2.94 -31.29
CA ALA A 490 -16.64 -2.22 -30.85
C ALA A 490 -16.79 -0.87 -31.57
N GLU A 491 -15.71 -0.12 -31.70
CA GLU A 491 -15.64 1.17 -32.38
C GLU A 491 -16.05 1.03 -33.86
N LYS A 492 -15.47 0.08 -34.61
CA LYS A 492 -15.79 -0.21 -36.02
C LYS A 492 -17.26 -0.61 -36.24
N ASN A 493 -17.89 -1.17 -35.21
CA ASN A 493 -19.31 -1.53 -35.22
C ASN A 493 -20.21 -0.48 -34.54
N ASN A 494 -19.75 0.77 -34.38
CA ASN A 494 -20.48 1.87 -33.76
C ASN A 494 -21.02 1.50 -32.36
N PHE A 495 -20.31 0.66 -31.62
CA PHE A 495 -20.68 0.20 -30.28
C PHE A 495 -22.09 -0.45 -30.25
N ASP A 496 -22.50 -1.14 -31.32
CA ASP A 496 -23.78 -1.84 -31.38
C ASP A 496 -23.79 -3.03 -30.43
N PRO A 497 -24.75 -3.12 -29.47
CA PRO A 497 -24.76 -4.17 -28.46
C PRO A 497 -24.88 -5.58 -29.01
N ARG A 498 -25.63 -5.76 -30.14
CA ARG A 498 -25.85 -7.08 -30.73
C ARG A 498 -24.59 -7.59 -31.43
N ARG A 499 -23.86 -6.70 -32.14
CA ARG A 499 -22.60 -7.06 -32.79
C ARG A 499 -21.51 -7.32 -31.77
N CYS A 500 -21.39 -6.44 -30.76
CA CYS A 500 -20.41 -6.58 -29.69
C CYS A 500 -20.59 -7.88 -28.88
N SER A 501 -21.83 -8.30 -28.64
CA SER A 501 -22.12 -9.52 -27.86
C SER A 501 -21.59 -10.81 -28.52
N ARG A 502 -21.37 -10.86 -29.84
CA ARG A 502 -20.81 -12.02 -30.52
C ARG A 502 -19.40 -12.38 -30.02
N LEU A 503 -18.60 -11.37 -29.72
CA LEU A 503 -17.25 -11.56 -29.15
C LEU A 503 -17.22 -11.33 -27.64
N SER A 504 -18.36 -11.36 -26.96
CA SER A 504 -18.49 -11.07 -25.52
C SER A 504 -17.94 -9.69 -25.14
N VAL A 505 -17.91 -8.72 -26.06
CA VAL A 505 -17.50 -7.34 -25.81
C VAL A 505 -18.67 -6.56 -25.19
N ASN A 506 -18.40 -5.83 -24.11
CA ASN A 506 -19.35 -4.96 -23.46
C ASN A 506 -19.43 -3.60 -24.18
N ALA A 507 -20.45 -3.41 -25.03
CA ALA A 507 -20.62 -2.20 -25.82
C ALA A 507 -20.73 -0.91 -24.96
N ILE A 508 -21.32 -1.00 -23.75
CA ILE A 508 -21.43 0.13 -22.82
C ILE A 508 -20.02 0.50 -22.30
N ALA A 509 -19.26 -0.50 -21.82
CA ALA A 509 -17.90 -0.29 -21.37
C ALA A 509 -17.00 0.26 -22.48
N ALA A 510 -17.14 -0.23 -23.71
CA ALA A 510 -16.40 0.27 -24.86
C ALA A 510 -16.72 1.75 -25.17
N ARG A 511 -17.98 2.15 -25.06
CA ARG A 511 -18.39 3.55 -25.26
C ARG A 511 -17.89 4.47 -24.13
N GLU A 512 -17.95 4.02 -22.89
CA GLU A 512 -17.34 4.72 -21.75
C GLU A 512 -15.81 4.86 -21.93
N ALA A 513 -15.14 3.82 -22.38
CA ALA A 513 -13.70 3.85 -22.67
C ALA A 513 -13.36 4.83 -23.81
N ALA A 514 -14.20 4.94 -24.85
CA ALA A 514 -13.99 5.92 -25.91
C ALA A 514 -14.02 7.37 -25.40
N GLN A 515 -14.96 7.68 -24.51
CA GLN A 515 -15.04 9.00 -23.87
C GLN A 515 -13.80 9.30 -23.01
N LEU A 516 -13.35 8.31 -22.20
CA LEU A 516 -12.14 8.44 -21.42
C LEU A 516 -10.89 8.60 -22.31
N TRP A 517 -10.82 7.87 -23.40
CA TRP A 517 -9.72 7.95 -24.35
C TRP A 517 -9.55 9.38 -24.91
N GLU A 518 -10.64 9.99 -25.39
CA GLU A 518 -10.62 11.36 -25.87
C GLU A 518 -10.24 12.37 -24.76
N GLN A 519 -10.67 12.12 -23.54
CA GLN A 519 -10.26 12.94 -22.39
C GLN A 519 -8.75 12.85 -22.15
N PHE A 520 -8.17 11.63 -22.17
CA PHE A 520 -6.72 11.45 -22.01
C PHE A 520 -5.92 12.13 -23.13
N ILE A 521 -6.42 12.05 -24.38
CA ILE A 521 -5.81 12.71 -25.52
C ILE A 521 -5.87 14.23 -25.35
N SER A 522 -7.01 14.78 -24.92
CA SER A 522 -7.14 16.22 -24.64
C SER A 522 -6.16 16.67 -23.56
N ILE A 523 -6.08 15.92 -22.44
CA ILE A 523 -5.13 16.21 -21.36
C ILE A 523 -3.70 16.24 -21.90
N ALA A 524 -3.29 15.23 -22.66
CA ALA A 524 -1.95 15.15 -23.19
C ALA A 524 -1.64 16.33 -24.14
N ARG A 525 -2.61 16.71 -24.98
CA ARG A 525 -2.48 17.88 -25.89
C ARG A 525 -2.36 19.18 -25.11
N ASP A 526 -3.18 19.38 -24.07
CA ASP A 526 -3.17 20.59 -23.26
C ASP A 526 -1.85 20.75 -22.49
N GLU A 527 -1.18 19.63 -22.17
CA GLU A 527 0.16 19.61 -21.57
C GLU A 527 1.31 19.64 -22.61
N GLY A 528 0.99 19.94 -23.86
CA GLY A 528 1.97 20.12 -24.96
C GLY A 528 2.58 18.82 -25.49
N VAL A 529 1.98 17.66 -25.16
CA VAL A 529 2.44 16.35 -25.66
C VAL A 529 1.92 16.10 -27.06
N ASP A 530 2.78 15.62 -27.95
CA ASP A 530 2.39 15.25 -29.31
C ASP A 530 1.43 14.04 -29.28
N VAL A 531 0.25 14.23 -29.86
CA VAL A 531 -0.83 13.24 -29.91
C VAL A 531 -1.16 12.78 -31.33
N GLU A 532 -0.24 13.01 -32.28
CA GLU A 532 -0.46 12.58 -33.64
C GLU A 532 -0.64 11.06 -33.76
N PRO A 533 -1.47 10.60 -34.73
CA PRO A 533 -1.65 9.18 -34.95
C PRO A 533 -0.33 8.51 -35.34
N SER A 534 0.00 7.41 -34.71
CA SER A 534 1.18 6.59 -34.99
C SER A 534 0.83 5.11 -34.93
N GLU A 535 1.63 4.28 -35.58
CA GLU A 535 1.59 2.82 -35.42
C GLU A 535 2.80 2.40 -34.58
N PRO A 536 2.68 2.39 -33.25
CA PRO A 536 3.79 2.08 -32.38
C PRO A 536 4.12 0.58 -32.38
N GLU A 537 5.39 0.27 -32.25
CA GLU A 537 5.84 -1.09 -32.01
C GLU A 537 5.31 -1.61 -30.66
N ALA A 538 5.04 -2.92 -30.58
CA ALA A 538 4.57 -3.56 -29.35
C ALA A 538 5.48 -3.26 -28.15
N GLY A 539 6.81 -3.33 -28.35
CA GLY A 539 7.79 -3.05 -27.30
C GLY A 539 7.72 -1.62 -26.73
N ALA A 540 7.33 -0.62 -27.54
CA ALA A 540 7.12 0.74 -27.06
C ALA A 540 5.93 0.83 -26.09
N ILE A 541 4.82 0.15 -26.42
CA ILE A 541 3.64 0.07 -25.55
C ILE A 541 3.97 -0.67 -24.25
N GLN A 542 4.68 -1.81 -24.34
CA GLN A 542 5.06 -2.62 -23.18
C GLN A 542 5.93 -1.84 -22.19
N ARG A 543 6.90 -1.04 -22.68
CA ARG A 543 7.71 -0.15 -21.84
C ARG A 543 6.86 0.89 -21.11
N CYS A 544 5.90 1.49 -21.80
CA CYS A 544 5.00 2.45 -21.16
C CYS A 544 4.12 1.81 -20.08
N VAL A 545 3.64 0.58 -20.30
CA VAL A 545 2.90 -0.17 -19.29
C VAL A 545 3.80 -0.47 -18.09
N LEU A 546 5.02 -0.94 -18.33
CA LEU A 546 6.02 -1.16 -17.29
C LEU A 546 6.27 0.11 -16.47
N ALA A 547 6.41 1.27 -17.12
CA ALA A 547 6.63 2.54 -16.44
C ALA A 547 5.51 2.92 -15.45
N GLY A 548 4.27 2.50 -15.72
CA GLY A 548 3.12 2.77 -14.84
C GLY A 548 2.91 1.76 -13.70
N PHE A 549 3.51 0.57 -13.79
CA PHE A 549 3.26 -0.53 -12.85
C PHE A 549 4.54 -1.23 -12.36
N PRO A 550 5.63 -0.50 -12.01
CA PRO A 550 6.90 -1.10 -11.60
C PRO A 550 6.77 -1.96 -10.33
N ASP A 551 5.88 -1.59 -9.41
CA ASP A 551 5.56 -2.33 -8.19
C ASP A 551 4.81 -3.64 -8.44
N GLN A 552 4.38 -3.91 -9.67
CA GLN A 552 3.65 -5.11 -10.09
C GLN A 552 4.48 -5.97 -11.07
N VAL A 553 5.77 -5.72 -11.17
CA VAL A 553 6.71 -6.57 -11.89
C VAL A 553 6.79 -7.93 -11.22
N ALA A 554 6.78 -8.98 -12.01
CA ALA A 554 6.76 -10.36 -11.53
C ALA A 554 7.66 -11.27 -12.37
N VAL A 555 8.30 -12.24 -11.70
CA VAL A 555 9.09 -13.32 -12.31
C VAL A 555 8.39 -14.64 -12.08
N ARG A 556 8.24 -15.45 -13.12
CA ARG A 556 7.74 -16.82 -12.97
C ARG A 556 8.76 -17.69 -12.28
N LEU A 557 8.31 -18.42 -11.26
CA LEU A 557 9.18 -19.26 -10.43
C LEU A 557 9.66 -20.52 -11.17
N ASP A 558 8.85 -21.01 -12.10
CA ASP A 558 9.16 -22.17 -12.94
C ASP A 558 8.31 -22.16 -14.23
N GLN A 559 8.73 -22.97 -15.22
CA GLN A 559 8.00 -23.09 -16.49
C GLN A 559 6.76 -23.98 -16.43
N GLY A 560 6.66 -24.85 -15.43
CA GLY A 560 5.57 -25.81 -15.28
C GLY A 560 4.35 -25.28 -14.54
N THR A 561 4.50 -24.17 -13.79
CA THR A 561 3.41 -23.55 -13.04
C THR A 561 3.23 -22.08 -13.41
N LEU A 562 2.09 -21.52 -13.06
CA LEU A 562 1.80 -20.10 -13.24
C LEU A 562 2.17 -19.28 -12.00
N ARG A 563 2.93 -19.84 -11.05
CA ARG A 563 3.34 -19.15 -9.83
C ARG A 563 4.42 -18.12 -10.13
N CYS A 564 4.24 -16.94 -9.56
CA CYS A 564 5.13 -15.80 -9.73
C CYS A 564 5.58 -15.26 -8.36
N ALA A 565 6.84 -14.82 -8.31
CA ALA A 565 7.30 -13.86 -7.31
C ALA A 565 7.05 -12.45 -7.85
N ILE A 566 6.63 -11.53 -6.99
CA ILE A 566 6.27 -10.15 -7.33
C ILE A 566 7.10 -9.22 -6.44
N VAL A 567 7.44 -8.05 -6.95
CA VAL A 567 8.11 -6.98 -6.18
C VAL A 567 7.43 -6.75 -4.83
N HIS A 568 8.20 -6.34 -3.82
CA HIS A 568 7.80 -6.16 -2.42
C HIS A 568 7.44 -7.48 -1.70
N GLY A 569 8.19 -8.55 -1.98
CA GLY A 569 8.09 -9.86 -1.32
C GLY A 569 6.77 -10.59 -1.53
N ARG A 570 5.95 -10.14 -2.47
CA ARG A 570 4.64 -10.72 -2.76
C ARG A 570 4.76 -11.96 -3.64
N ARG A 571 3.78 -12.84 -3.55
CA ARG A 571 3.64 -14.02 -4.41
C ARG A 571 2.24 -14.05 -5.02
N GLY A 572 2.13 -14.55 -6.24
CA GLY A 572 0.87 -14.65 -6.94
C GLY A 572 0.88 -15.74 -8.01
N VAL A 573 -0.25 -15.86 -8.68
CA VAL A 573 -0.43 -16.82 -9.80
C VAL A 573 -0.93 -16.04 -11.01
N LEU A 574 -0.31 -16.24 -12.15
CA LEU A 574 -0.77 -15.66 -13.41
C LEU A 574 -2.13 -16.29 -13.80
N ALA A 575 -3.06 -15.44 -14.25
CA ALA A 575 -4.36 -15.91 -14.69
C ALA A 575 -4.24 -16.92 -15.84
N ARG A 576 -5.06 -17.97 -15.81
CA ARG A 576 -5.06 -19.01 -16.85
C ARG A 576 -5.50 -18.49 -18.21
N GLU A 577 -6.27 -17.42 -18.21
CA GLU A 577 -6.78 -16.74 -19.41
C GLU A 577 -5.76 -15.80 -20.05
N SER A 578 -4.63 -15.51 -19.34
CA SER A 578 -3.58 -14.63 -19.87
C SER A 578 -2.91 -15.28 -21.09
N VAL A 579 -2.57 -14.48 -22.08
CA VAL A 579 -1.76 -14.89 -23.24
C VAL A 579 -0.27 -14.92 -22.96
N VAL A 580 0.15 -14.36 -21.82
CA VAL A 580 1.57 -14.14 -21.47
C VAL A 580 2.18 -15.32 -20.68
N HIS A 581 1.56 -16.49 -20.70
CA HIS A 581 1.99 -17.62 -19.85
C HIS A 581 3.34 -18.26 -20.22
N ARG A 582 3.95 -17.89 -21.33
CA ARG A 582 5.32 -18.31 -21.71
C ARG A 582 6.41 -17.36 -21.22
N ALA A 583 6.06 -16.13 -20.84
CA ALA A 583 7.02 -15.15 -20.37
C ALA A 583 7.58 -15.50 -18.99
N THR A 584 8.88 -15.34 -18.82
CA THR A 584 9.55 -15.47 -17.52
C THR A 584 9.47 -14.19 -16.69
N LEU A 585 9.47 -13.04 -17.35
CA LEU A 585 9.40 -11.72 -16.74
C LEU A 585 8.19 -10.96 -17.31
N LEU A 586 7.35 -10.45 -16.43
CA LEU A 586 6.10 -9.79 -16.81
C LEU A 586 5.75 -8.67 -15.83
N VAL A 587 4.84 -7.79 -16.24
CA VAL A 587 4.17 -6.82 -15.39
C VAL A 587 2.67 -7.03 -15.46
N ALA A 588 1.98 -7.03 -14.33
CA ALA A 588 0.54 -7.15 -14.26
C ALA A 588 -0.09 -5.77 -14.03
N SER A 589 -1.04 -5.35 -14.89
CA SER A 589 -1.77 -4.09 -14.67
C SER A 589 -2.92 -4.21 -13.68
N GLU A 590 -3.28 -5.45 -13.30
CA GLU A 590 -4.31 -5.72 -12.29
C GLU A 590 -3.91 -6.92 -11.44
N VAL A 591 -4.03 -6.77 -10.12
CA VAL A 591 -3.75 -7.80 -9.12
C VAL A 591 -5.01 -8.04 -8.30
N ARG A 592 -5.52 -9.28 -8.25
CA ARG A 592 -6.74 -9.66 -7.54
C ARG A 592 -6.44 -10.60 -6.40
N GLU A 593 -6.97 -10.34 -5.23
CA GLU A 593 -7.04 -11.34 -4.17
C GLU A 593 -8.30 -12.20 -4.36
N ILE A 594 -8.12 -13.50 -4.42
CA ILE A 594 -9.21 -14.49 -4.49
C ILE A 594 -9.11 -15.43 -3.30
N GLU A 595 -10.25 -15.78 -2.71
CA GLU A 595 -10.29 -16.88 -1.76
C GLU A 595 -10.28 -18.20 -2.53
N SER A 596 -9.25 -19.02 -2.28
CA SER A 596 -9.19 -20.39 -2.81
C SER A 596 -10.20 -21.28 -2.10
N SER A 597 -10.57 -22.41 -2.73
CA SER A 597 -11.39 -23.47 -2.13
C SER A 597 -10.91 -23.92 -0.73
N ASP A 598 -9.64 -23.74 -0.45
CA ASP A 598 -8.97 -24.13 0.80
C ASP A 598 -8.91 -23.00 1.84
N LYS A 599 -9.67 -21.89 1.65
CA LYS A 599 -9.67 -20.68 2.48
C LYS A 599 -8.33 -19.92 2.53
N GLU A 600 -7.38 -20.26 1.70
CA GLU A 600 -6.16 -19.48 1.53
C GLU A 600 -6.40 -18.31 0.56
N ARG A 601 -5.96 -17.13 0.95
CA ARG A 601 -5.97 -15.95 0.08
C ARG A 601 -4.89 -16.11 -0.99
N GLN A 602 -5.31 -16.22 -2.24
CA GLN A 602 -4.41 -16.31 -3.37
C GLN A 602 -4.44 -15.00 -4.17
N VAL A 603 -3.26 -14.52 -4.55
CA VAL A 603 -3.10 -13.34 -5.40
C VAL A 603 -3.09 -13.79 -6.86
N LEU A 604 -4.03 -13.28 -7.65
CA LEU A 604 -4.13 -13.54 -9.09
C LEU A 604 -3.63 -12.33 -9.87
N LEU A 605 -2.68 -12.55 -10.78
CA LEU A 605 -2.16 -11.56 -11.71
C LEU A 605 -2.98 -11.59 -13.00
N THR A 606 -3.56 -10.47 -13.39
CA THR A 606 -4.36 -10.31 -14.60
C THR A 606 -3.90 -9.11 -15.40
N LEU A 607 -4.29 -9.00 -16.66
CA LEU A 607 -3.84 -7.97 -17.59
C LEU A 607 -2.30 -7.91 -17.65
N ALA A 608 -1.69 -9.07 -17.82
CA ALA A 608 -0.25 -9.22 -17.85
C ALA A 608 0.34 -8.75 -19.18
N THR A 609 1.54 -8.22 -19.11
CA THR A 609 2.36 -7.78 -20.24
C THR A 609 3.76 -8.34 -20.07
N ARG A 610 4.30 -9.04 -21.07
CA ARG A 610 5.70 -9.45 -21.11
C ARG A 610 6.59 -8.24 -21.11
N ILE A 611 7.68 -8.30 -20.36
CA ILE A 611 8.71 -7.27 -20.33
C ILE A 611 10.10 -7.89 -20.44
N GLU A 612 11.09 -7.04 -20.69
CA GLU A 612 12.49 -7.46 -20.82
C GLU A 612 13.35 -6.75 -19.77
N GLU A 613 14.37 -7.45 -19.26
CA GLU A 613 15.28 -6.92 -18.23
C GLU A 613 15.97 -5.60 -18.65
N PRO A 614 16.40 -5.40 -19.93
CA PRO A 614 16.98 -4.12 -20.36
C PRO A 614 16.05 -2.92 -20.15
N TRP A 615 14.74 -3.11 -20.29
CA TRP A 615 13.76 -2.02 -20.09
C TRP A 615 13.63 -1.63 -18.62
N LEU A 616 13.75 -2.60 -17.71
CA LEU A 616 13.80 -2.30 -16.27
C LEU A 616 15.03 -1.47 -15.94
N ARG A 617 16.20 -1.80 -16.48
CA ARG A 617 17.44 -1.05 -16.28
C ARG A 617 17.39 0.36 -16.86
N GLU A 618 16.75 0.54 -18.00
CA GLU A 618 16.54 1.84 -18.64
C GLU A 618 15.63 2.74 -17.83
N LEU A 619 14.47 2.20 -17.37
CA LEU A 619 13.43 2.98 -16.72
C LEU A 619 13.71 3.22 -15.22
N PHE A 620 14.39 2.27 -14.56
CA PHE A 620 14.57 2.25 -13.10
C PHE A 620 16.01 1.84 -12.71
N PRO A 621 17.05 2.57 -13.17
CA PRO A 621 18.43 2.18 -12.94
C PRO A 621 18.79 2.05 -11.46
N ASP A 622 18.23 2.91 -10.60
CA ASP A 622 18.48 2.94 -9.16
C ASP A 622 17.82 1.79 -8.37
N ALA A 623 16.91 1.05 -9.01
CA ALA A 623 16.22 -0.07 -8.38
C ALA A 623 16.97 -1.41 -8.55
N PHE A 624 18.10 -1.42 -9.28
CA PHE A 624 18.92 -2.61 -9.48
C PHE A 624 20.02 -2.74 -8.44
N HIS A 625 20.16 -3.95 -7.93
CA HIS A 625 21.25 -4.30 -7.03
C HIS A 625 21.88 -5.61 -7.49
N GLU A 626 23.21 -5.65 -7.50
CA GLU A 626 23.97 -6.88 -7.69
C GLU A 626 24.61 -7.26 -6.37
N THR A 627 24.31 -8.45 -5.89
CA THR A 627 24.84 -9.00 -4.64
C THR A 627 25.43 -10.38 -4.89
N ILE A 628 26.47 -10.74 -4.13
CA ILE A 628 26.97 -12.10 -4.10
C ILE A 628 26.46 -12.75 -2.81
N GLU A 629 25.48 -13.60 -2.93
CA GLU A 629 25.01 -14.43 -1.83
C GLU A 629 25.95 -15.64 -1.71
N SER A 630 26.49 -15.85 -0.51
CA SER A 630 27.37 -16.97 -0.19
C SER A 630 26.67 -17.89 0.82
N ALA A 631 26.61 -19.16 0.53
CA ALA A 631 26.00 -20.15 1.39
C ALA A 631 26.85 -21.42 1.45
N PHE A 632 26.79 -22.16 2.58
CA PHE A 632 27.40 -23.47 2.67
C PHE A 632 26.47 -24.53 2.10
N ASP A 633 26.96 -25.24 1.07
CA ASP A 633 26.26 -26.40 0.49
C ASP A 633 26.62 -27.65 1.29
N THR A 634 25.65 -28.16 2.03
CA THR A 634 25.80 -29.34 2.89
C THR A 634 26.07 -30.63 2.10
N SER A 635 25.59 -30.72 0.86
CA SER A 635 25.76 -31.87 0.01
C SER A 635 27.18 -31.93 -0.58
N LEU A 636 27.68 -30.81 -1.06
CA LEU A 636 29.02 -30.62 -1.60
C LEU A 636 30.08 -30.35 -0.52
N ARG A 637 29.65 -30.05 0.69
CA ARG A 637 30.49 -29.64 1.83
C ARG A 637 31.47 -28.52 1.47
N ARG A 638 30.98 -27.50 0.75
CA ARG A 638 31.76 -26.33 0.36
C ARG A 638 30.89 -25.08 0.36
N VAL A 639 31.54 -23.94 0.46
CA VAL A 639 30.86 -22.65 0.29
C VAL A 639 30.65 -22.41 -1.20
N VAL A 640 29.44 -22.06 -1.59
CA VAL A 640 29.08 -21.71 -2.97
C VAL A 640 28.58 -20.28 -2.99
N GLY A 641 29.01 -19.55 -4.02
CA GLY A 641 28.57 -18.18 -4.28
C GLY A 641 27.57 -18.14 -5.42
N ARG A 642 26.60 -17.27 -5.30
CA ARG A 642 25.69 -16.92 -6.38
C ARG A 642 25.65 -15.41 -6.53
N ARG A 643 25.96 -14.92 -7.72
CA ARG A 643 25.70 -13.54 -8.09
C ARG A 643 24.22 -13.43 -8.39
N GLN A 644 23.55 -12.57 -7.65
CA GLN A 644 22.14 -12.30 -7.80
C GLN A 644 21.97 -10.90 -8.39
N THR A 645 21.17 -10.82 -9.45
CA THR A 645 20.66 -9.57 -9.99
C THR A 645 19.27 -9.40 -9.46
N VAL A 646 19.05 -8.34 -8.70
CA VAL A 646 17.80 -8.06 -7.98
C VAL A 646 17.24 -6.74 -8.46
N PHE A 647 15.94 -6.69 -8.75
CA PHE A 647 15.17 -5.48 -9.01
C PHE A 647 14.29 -5.19 -7.80
N HIS A 648 14.53 -4.08 -7.10
CA HIS A 648 14.05 -3.85 -5.74
C HIS A 648 14.44 -5.01 -4.80
N ASP A 649 13.52 -5.92 -4.54
CA ASP A 649 13.68 -7.16 -3.78
C ASP A 649 13.40 -8.43 -4.60
N LEU A 650 13.08 -8.25 -5.89
CA LEU A 650 12.75 -9.35 -6.80
C LEU A 650 14.00 -9.93 -7.45
N LEU A 651 14.28 -11.20 -7.18
CA LEU A 651 15.38 -11.92 -7.81
C LEU A 651 15.07 -12.18 -9.29
N LEU A 652 15.83 -11.53 -10.18
CA LEU A 652 15.69 -11.70 -11.64
C LEU A 652 16.57 -12.84 -12.15
N ARG A 653 17.83 -12.90 -11.67
CA ARG A 653 18.83 -13.85 -12.12
C ARG A 653 19.71 -14.30 -10.97
N SER A 654 20.10 -15.58 -10.97
CA SER A 654 21.04 -16.13 -10.01
C SER A 654 22.05 -17.01 -10.75
N GLU A 655 23.30 -16.59 -10.82
CA GLU A 655 24.36 -17.26 -11.54
C GLU A 655 25.47 -17.68 -10.55
N PRO A 656 26.18 -18.80 -10.79
CA PRO A 656 27.33 -19.15 -9.99
C PRO A 656 28.38 -18.03 -10.00
N ALA A 657 28.96 -17.73 -8.86
CA ALA A 657 29.98 -16.72 -8.70
C ALA A 657 31.04 -17.16 -7.70
N ASP A 658 32.24 -16.62 -7.84
CA ASP A 658 33.30 -16.83 -6.88
C ASP A 658 32.96 -16.15 -5.56
N VAL A 659 33.16 -16.87 -4.46
CA VAL A 659 32.93 -16.35 -3.12
C VAL A 659 34.16 -15.56 -2.65
N PRO A 660 34.01 -14.37 -2.10
CA PRO A 660 35.10 -13.67 -1.44
C PRO A 660 35.77 -14.58 -0.37
N PRO A 661 37.07 -14.72 -0.36
CA PRO A 661 37.75 -15.67 0.54
C PRO A 661 37.42 -15.47 2.02
N GLU A 662 37.20 -14.23 2.46
CA GLU A 662 36.82 -13.92 3.83
C GLU A 662 35.45 -14.43 4.17
N ALA A 663 34.48 -14.24 3.27
CA ALA A 663 33.10 -14.74 3.45
C ALA A 663 33.06 -16.27 3.43
N ALA A 664 33.85 -16.91 2.55
CA ALA A 664 33.95 -18.37 2.48
C ALA A 664 34.49 -18.95 3.78
N SER A 665 35.60 -18.36 4.27
CA SER A 665 36.23 -18.79 5.51
C SER A 665 35.36 -18.63 6.73
N ALA A 666 34.59 -17.51 6.83
CA ALA A 666 33.69 -17.26 7.94
C ALA A 666 32.51 -18.26 7.95
N LEU A 667 31.91 -18.54 6.80
CA LEU A 667 30.85 -19.53 6.68
C LEU A 667 31.34 -20.95 7.02
N LEU A 668 32.53 -21.32 6.53
CA LEU A 668 33.11 -22.63 6.83
C LEU A 668 33.44 -22.76 8.33
N ALA A 669 33.98 -21.73 8.96
CA ALA A 669 34.24 -21.70 10.39
C ALA A 669 32.97 -21.89 11.21
N ARG A 670 31.86 -21.24 10.81
CA ARG A 670 30.55 -21.39 11.43
C ARG A 670 30.05 -22.84 11.39
N GLU A 671 30.24 -23.52 10.27
CA GLU A 671 29.85 -24.93 10.12
C GLU A 671 30.72 -25.89 10.94
N VAL A 672 32.01 -25.54 11.13
CA VAL A 672 32.91 -26.26 12.04
C VAL A 672 32.46 -26.13 13.48
N ILE A 673 32.15 -24.88 13.92
CA ILE A 673 31.68 -24.58 15.29
C ILE A 673 30.33 -25.28 15.54
N ALA A 674 29.42 -25.29 14.55
CA ALA A 674 28.13 -26.00 14.64
C ALA A 674 28.25 -27.53 14.64
N GLY A 675 29.45 -28.08 14.42
CA GLY A 675 29.67 -29.51 14.39
C GLY A 675 29.31 -30.22 13.06
N THR A 676 28.81 -29.48 12.08
CA THR A 676 28.47 -30.03 10.73
C THR A 676 29.73 -30.49 9.99
N CYS A 677 30.87 -29.80 10.23
CA CYS A 677 32.18 -30.06 9.59
C CYS A 677 33.28 -30.26 10.64
N PRO A 678 33.27 -31.36 11.39
CA PRO A 678 34.24 -31.56 12.49
C PRO A 678 35.67 -31.71 11.96
N LEU A 679 36.59 -30.99 12.60
CA LEU A 679 38.03 -31.14 12.36
C LEU A 679 38.49 -32.44 12.95
N LYS A 680 39.02 -33.38 12.13
CA LYS A 680 39.44 -34.74 12.57
C LYS A 680 40.56 -34.74 13.60
N ASN A 681 41.47 -33.77 13.50
CA ASN A 681 42.60 -33.62 14.38
C ASN A 681 42.34 -32.67 15.56
N TRP A 682 41.11 -32.27 15.81
CA TRP A 682 40.68 -31.66 17.08
C TRP A 682 40.34 -32.79 18.04
N ASP A 683 41.40 -33.44 18.50
CA ASP A 683 41.36 -34.63 19.32
C ASP A 683 41.56 -34.37 20.82
N ASN A 684 41.60 -35.41 21.61
CA ASN A 684 41.91 -35.31 23.03
C ASN A 684 43.25 -34.69 23.33
N THR A 685 44.21 -34.74 22.41
CA THR A 685 45.54 -34.10 22.61
C THR A 685 45.43 -32.57 22.60
N VAL A 686 44.61 -32.04 21.69
CA VAL A 686 44.30 -30.61 21.58
C VAL A 686 43.54 -30.15 22.85
N GLU A 687 42.53 -30.87 23.25
CA GLU A 687 41.73 -30.54 24.44
C GLU A 687 42.57 -30.60 25.73
N GLN A 688 43.46 -31.57 25.85
CA GLN A 688 44.37 -31.63 26.98
C GLN A 688 45.37 -30.48 26.97
N TRP A 689 45.84 -30.04 25.81
CA TRP A 689 46.69 -28.84 25.72
C TRP A 689 45.92 -27.59 26.17
N ILE A 690 44.72 -27.37 25.68
CA ILE A 690 43.85 -26.25 26.10
C ILE A 690 43.63 -26.28 27.62
N THR A 691 43.30 -27.46 28.15
CA THR A 691 43.05 -27.65 29.59
C THR A 691 44.31 -27.31 30.41
N ARG A 692 45.50 -27.75 29.95
CA ARG A 692 46.76 -27.44 30.59
C ARG A 692 47.03 -25.93 30.64
N VAL A 693 46.79 -25.23 29.50
CA VAL A 693 46.88 -23.75 29.43
C VAL A 693 45.99 -23.10 30.47
N ASN A 694 44.70 -23.50 30.50
CA ASN A 694 43.72 -22.94 31.41
C ASN A 694 44.04 -23.25 32.88
N CYS A 695 44.56 -24.46 33.16
CA CYS A 695 45.04 -24.80 34.49
C CYS A 695 46.22 -23.92 34.94
N VAL A 696 47.21 -23.72 34.06
CA VAL A 696 48.35 -22.85 34.40
C VAL A 696 47.91 -21.40 34.59
N ALA A 697 47.04 -20.90 33.74
CA ALA A 697 46.46 -19.56 33.90
C ALA A 697 45.74 -19.37 35.24
N ALA A 698 45.04 -20.41 35.71
CA ALA A 698 44.33 -20.40 37.01
C ALA A 698 45.27 -20.60 38.22
N TRP A 699 46.27 -21.51 38.12
CA TRP A 699 47.14 -21.83 39.26
C TRP A 699 48.28 -20.83 39.43
N PHE A 700 48.70 -20.17 38.35
CA PHE A 700 49.85 -19.25 38.36
C PHE A 700 49.50 -17.92 37.69
N PRO A 701 48.59 -17.09 38.28
CA PRO A 701 48.17 -15.81 37.71
C PRO A 701 49.35 -14.87 37.44
N GLU A 702 50.44 -15.02 38.26
CA GLU A 702 51.68 -14.27 38.12
C GLU A 702 52.43 -14.51 36.79
N CYS A 703 52.14 -15.61 36.09
CA CYS A 703 52.74 -15.92 34.79
C CYS A 703 52.02 -15.25 33.61
N ALA A 704 50.91 -14.55 33.86
CA ALA A 704 50.13 -13.82 32.84
C ALA A 704 49.84 -14.65 31.55
N VAL A 705 49.57 -15.95 31.71
CA VAL A 705 49.19 -16.82 30.59
C VAL A 705 47.72 -16.57 30.25
N PRO A 706 47.41 -16.15 29.02
CA PRO A 706 46.02 -15.93 28.62
C PRO A 706 45.27 -17.30 28.51
N PRO A 707 44.13 -17.45 29.18
CA PRO A 707 43.34 -18.68 29.05
C PRO A 707 42.71 -18.81 27.65
N ILE A 708 42.43 -20.01 27.24
CA ILE A 708 41.71 -20.32 26.01
C ILE A 708 40.25 -20.60 26.38
N SER A 709 39.38 -19.59 26.24
CA SER A 709 37.96 -19.67 26.44
C SER A 709 37.28 -20.30 25.22
N GLU A 710 35.97 -20.60 25.29
CA GLU A 710 35.20 -21.06 24.13
C GLU A 710 35.21 -20.02 22.98
N LEU A 711 35.11 -18.72 23.31
CA LEU A 711 35.25 -17.65 22.30
C LEU A 711 36.64 -17.68 21.61
N ASN A 712 37.69 -17.99 22.35
CA ASN A 712 39.04 -18.12 21.78
C ASN A 712 39.19 -19.37 20.91
N LYS A 713 38.50 -20.46 21.24
CA LYS A 713 38.38 -21.65 20.37
C LYS A 713 37.75 -21.30 19.03
N GLU A 714 36.66 -20.50 19.03
CA GLU A 714 36.01 -20.01 17.80
C GLU A 714 36.98 -19.18 16.93
N LEU A 715 37.77 -18.30 17.54
CA LEU A 715 38.82 -17.54 16.83
C LEU A 715 39.90 -18.45 16.23
N LEU A 716 40.34 -19.49 16.93
CA LEU A 716 41.29 -20.49 16.43
C LEU A 716 40.71 -21.29 15.28
N ILE A 717 39.45 -21.67 15.35
CA ILE A 717 38.71 -22.33 14.25
C ILE A 717 38.62 -21.40 13.05
N ALA A 718 38.29 -20.11 13.23
CA ALA A 718 38.30 -19.13 12.17
C ALA A 718 39.67 -18.98 11.49
N GLN A 719 40.75 -19.02 12.28
CA GLN A 719 42.11 -19.00 11.76
C GLN A 719 42.42 -20.25 10.93
N ILE A 720 41.98 -21.45 11.37
CA ILE A 720 42.17 -22.69 10.63
C ILE A 720 41.41 -22.67 9.30
N CYS A 721 40.24 -22.03 9.28
CA CYS A 721 39.40 -21.90 8.09
C CYS A 721 39.87 -20.77 7.15
N SER A 722 40.81 -19.94 7.55
CA SER A 722 41.28 -18.81 6.77
C SER A 722 41.83 -19.22 5.41
N GLY A 723 41.27 -18.64 4.32
CA GLY A 723 41.62 -18.95 2.94
C GLY A 723 40.99 -20.24 2.39
N ALA A 724 40.26 -21.03 3.20
CA ALA A 724 39.60 -22.23 2.75
C ALA A 724 38.15 -21.96 2.31
N SER A 725 37.72 -22.66 1.31
CA SER A 725 36.35 -22.60 0.79
C SER A 725 35.57 -23.92 0.93
N SER A 726 36.23 -24.99 1.28
CA SER A 726 35.65 -26.32 1.40
C SER A 726 36.11 -27.11 2.61
N TYR A 727 35.26 -27.98 3.10
CA TYR A 727 35.60 -28.89 4.19
C TYR A 727 36.76 -29.83 3.84
N LYS A 728 36.93 -30.16 2.56
CA LYS A 728 38.07 -30.99 2.11
C LYS A 728 39.45 -30.37 2.42
N GLU A 729 39.56 -29.07 2.39
CA GLU A 729 40.79 -28.32 2.65
C GLU A 729 41.17 -28.31 4.13
N ILE A 730 40.18 -28.34 5.04
CA ILE A 730 40.41 -28.19 6.49
C ILE A 730 40.24 -29.48 7.31
N LYS A 731 39.53 -30.50 6.77
CA LYS A 731 39.17 -31.71 7.54
C LYS A 731 40.36 -32.45 8.18
N ASP A 732 41.49 -32.47 7.49
CA ASP A 732 42.73 -33.14 7.93
C ASP A 732 43.79 -32.13 8.41
N TRP A 733 43.39 -30.89 8.67
CA TRP A 733 44.30 -29.84 9.13
C TRP A 733 45.00 -30.22 10.45
N SER A 734 46.29 -29.86 10.57
CA SER A 734 47.03 -30.11 11.81
C SER A 734 46.66 -29.04 12.85
N VAL A 735 45.70 -29.32 13.70
CA VAL A 735 45.08 -28.38 14.64
C VAL A 735 46.03 -27.95 15.76
N LEU A 736 46.79 -28.93 16.32
CA LEU A 736 47.61 -28.67 17.52
C LEU A 736 48.66 -27.55 17.35
N PRO A 737 49.38 -27.42 16.23
CA PRO A 737 50.30 -26.28 16.03
C PRO A 737 49.58 -24.94 16.03
N THR A 738 48.40 -24.87 15.40
CA THR A 738 47.61 -23.63 15.40
C THR A 738 47.11 -23.26 16.80
N VAL A 739 46.66 -24.24 17.58
CA VAL A 739 46.26 -24.00 18.96
C VAL A 739 47.46 -23.64 19.85
N LYS A 740 48.64 -24.22 19.62
CA LYS A 740 49.85 -23.83 20.35
C LYS A 740 50.31 -22.42 20.02
N SER A 741 50.09 -21.96 18.77
CA SER A 741 50.48 -20.59 18.35
C SER A 741 49.65 -19.48 19.02
N TRP A 742 48.61 -19.83 19.76
CA TRP A 742 47.91 -18.93 20.67
C TRP A 742 48.86 -18.28 21.71
N LEU A 743 49.89 -19.04 22.10
CA LEU A 743 50.90 -18.60 23.07
C LEU A 743 52.26 -18.39 22.41
N PRO A 744 53.01 -17.37 22.81
CA PRO A 744 54.40 -17.25 22.43
C PRO A 744 55.22 -18.50 22.87
N VAL A 745 56.30 -18.82 22.16
CA VAL A 745 57.16 -20.02 22.43
C VAL A 745 57.61 -20.08 23.88
N SER A 746 57.94 -18.95 24.48
CA SER A 746 58.35 -18.84 25.90
C SER A 746 57.22 -19.32 26.85
N GLN A 747 55.98 -18.94 26.57
CA GLN A 747 54.85 -19.39 27.37
C GLN A 747 54.50 -20.86 27.11
N GLN A 748 54.64 -21.35 25.88
CA GLN A 748 54.50 -22.80 25.59
C GLN A 748 55.47 -23.63 26.40
N GLN A 749 56.75 -23.21 26.50
CA GLN A 749 57.77 -23.84 27.35
C GLN A 749 57.39 -23.77 28.84
N LEU A 750 56.80 -22.67 29.24
CA LEU A 750 56.34 -22.51 30.63
C LEU A 750 55.19 -23.50 30.92
N ILE A 751 54.24 -23.70 30.00
CA ILE A 751 53.19 -24.71 30.16
C ILE A 751 53.78 -26.10 30.29
N GLU A 752 54.78 -26.46 29.46
CA GLU A 752 55.41 -27.78 29.52
C GLU A 752 56.19 -27.97 30.88
N ALA A 753 56.73 -26.90 31.46
CA ALA A 753 57.41 -26.95 32.75
C ALA A 753 56.46 -27.03 33.96
N LEU A 754 55.34 -26.25 33.96
CA LEU A 754 54.43 -26.13 35.07
C LEU A 754 53.30 -27.18 35.03
N ALA A 755 52.84 -27.57 33.88
CA ALA A 755 51.81 -28.59 33.65
C ALA A 755 52.27 -29.61 32.61
N PRO A 756 53.27 -30.46 32.88
CA PRO A 756 53.86 -31.38 31.94
C PRO A 756 52.82 -32.46 31.51
N GLU A 757 52.91 -32.95 30.26
CA GLU A 757 52.02 -34.02 29.78
C GLU A 757 52.22 -35.32 30.55
N ARG A 758 53.47 -35.59 31.01
CA ARG A 758 53.85 -36.82 31.72
C ARG A 758 54.72 -36.50 32.90
N ILE A 759 54.61 -37.32 33.94
CA ILE A 759 55.52 -37.33 35.08
C ILE A 759 56.35 -38.61 35.06
N THR A 760 57.65 -38.46 35.39
CA THR A 760 58.55 -39.63 35.55
C THR A 760 58.39 -40.18 36.95
N LEU A 761 57.99 -41.43 37.07
CA LEU A 761 57.93 -42.17 38.33
C LEU A 761 59.31 -42.68 38.75
N PRO A 762 59.51 -43.04 40.04
CA PRO A 762 60.82 -43.50 40.56
C PRO A 762 61.43 -44.71 39.83
N ASN A 763 60.57 -45.56 39.24
CA ASN A 763 61.05 -46.67 38.41
C ASN A 763 61.45 -46.26 36.99
N GLY A 764 61.53 -44.96 36.69
CA GLY A 764 61.87 -44.42 35.35
C GLY A 764 60.76 -44.45 34.33
N ARG A 765 59.54 -44.95 34.65
CA ARG A 765 58.43 -44.94 33.73
C ARG A 765 57.80 -43.57 33.72
N LYS A 766 57.35 -43.14 32.49
CA LYS A 766 56.60 -41.91 32.28
C LYS A 766 55.10 -42.19 32.33
N ALA A 767 54.42 -41.69 33.38
CA ALA A 767 52.98 -41.75 33.51
C ALA A 767 52.32 -40.48 32.93
N LYS A 768 51.22 -40.63 32.14
CA LYS A 768 50.46 -39.53 31.55
C LYS A 768 49.61 -38.86 32.65
N ILE A 769 49.64 -37.54 32.67
CA ILE A 769 48.79 -36.75 33.57
C ILE A 769 47.54 -36.37 32.77
N VAL A 770 46.38 -36.51 33.39
CA VAL A 770 45.10 -36.11 32.87
C VAL A 770 44.65 -34.85 33.59
N TYR A 771 44.45 -33.79 32.83
CA TYR A 771 44.03 -32.50 33.29
C TYR A 771 42.51 -32.35 33.08
N THR A 772 41.84 -31.76 34.01
CA THR A 772 40.40 -31.46 33.95
C THR A 772 40.17 -30.05 34.48
N ALA A 773 39.16 -29.37 33.93
CA ALA A 773 38.84 -27.96 34.31
C ALA A 773 38.33 -27.84 35.74
N SER A 774 37.69 -28.87 36.27
CA SER A 774 36.96 -28.82 37.57
C SER A 774 37.58 -29.66 38.70
N ALA A 775 38.63 -30.40 38.45
CA ALA A 775 39.24 -31.28 39.45
C ALA A 775 40.77 -31.22 39.36
N PRO A 776 41.50 -31.55 40.46
CA PRO A 776 42.92 -31.59 40.46
C PRO A 776 43.47 -32.58 39.42
N PRO A 777 44.66 -32.32 38.87
CA PRO A 777 45.26 -33.19 37.83
C PRO A 777 45.49 -34.58 38.40
N SER A 778 45.25 -35.61 37.59
CA SER A 778 45.37 -36.98 38.03
C SER A 778 46.34 -37.80 37.22
N VAL A 779 46.95 -38.81 37.84
CA VAL A 779 47.83 -39.76 37.20
C VAL A 779 47.40 -41.17 37.57
N ALA A 780 47.30 -42.06 36.59
CA ALA A 780 47.00 -43.47 36.77
C ALA A 780 48.31 -44.27 36.70
N ALA A 781 48.64 -44.96 37.76
CA ALA A 781 49.88 -45.75 37.83
C ALA A 781 49.61 -47.08 38.51
N ARG A 782 50.26 -48.13 38.06
CA ARG A 782 50.17 -49.45 38.75
C ARG A 782 50.88 -49.37 40.11
N ILE A 783 50.38 -50.07 41.07
CA ILE A 783 50.92 -50.10 42.42
C ILE A 783 52.40 -50.39 42.43
N GLN A 784 52.87 -51.30 41.55
CA GLN A 784 54.30 -51.63 41.41
C GLN A 784 55.15 -50.46 40.89
N ASP A 785 54.58 -49.57 40.11
CA ASP A 785 55.25 -48.42 39.55
C ASP A 785 55.40 -47.26 40.58
N LEU A 786 54.66 -47.35 41.71
CA LEU A 786 54.65 -46.39 42.81
C LEU A 786 55.49 -46.78 43.99
N TYR A 787 56.12 -48.00 43.95
CA TYR A 787 57.01 -48.42 45.06
C TYR A 787 58.20 -47.46 45.21
N GLY A 788 58.48 -47.08 46.43
CA GLY A 788 59.55 -46.12 46.77
C GLY A 788 59.11 -44.68 46.70
N VAL A 789 57.85 -44.36 46.39
CA VAL A 789 57.28 -43.01 46.47
C VAL A 789 56.74 -42.78 47.86
N GLU A 790 57.53 -42.10 48.68
CA GLU A 790 57.18 -41.80 50.08
C GLU A 790 56.47 -40.46 50.24
N ARG A 791 56.59 -39.60 49.26
CA ARG A 791 55.98 -38.23 49.28
C ARG A 791 54.86 -38.13 48.23
N ASN A 792 53.95 -37.24 48.48
CA ASN A 792 52.87 -36.95 47.53
C ASN A 792 53.48 -36.35 46.27
N LEU A 793 53.03 -36.85 45.10
CA LEU A 793 53.46 -36.36 43.80
C LEU A 793 52.82 -35.01 43.51
N SER A 794 53.58 -34.10 42.97
CA SER A 794 53.14 -32.75 42.65
C SER A 794 53.78 -32.25 41.33
N ILE A 795 53.12 -31.31 40.71
CA ILE A 795 53.60 -30.58 39.53
C ILE A 795 53.65 -29.08 39.82
N GLY A 796 54.00 -28.25 38.84
CA GLY A 796 54.02 -26.80 39.00
C GLY A 796 55.00 -26.33 40.09
N LYS A 797 56.24 -26.85 40.05
CA LYS A 797 57.30 -26.58 41.06
C LYS A 797 56.82 -26.90 42.46
N GLY A 798 56.00 -27.98 42.66
CA GLY A 798 55.54 -28.47 43.95
C GLY A 798 54.24 -27.82 44.45
N ARG A 799 53.64 -26.85 43.76
CA ARG A 799 52.46 -26.12 44.19
C ARG A 799 51.14 -26.90 43.98
N VAL A 800 51.12 -27.81 42.98
CA VAL A 800 49.89 -28.47 42.55
C VAL A 800 49.99 -29.97 42.85
N PRO A 801 49.24 -30.50 43.84
CA PRO A 801 49.24 -31.92 44.16
C PRO A 801 48.55 -32.72 43.08
N LEU A 802 49.05 -33.93 42.79
CA LEU A 802 48.51 -34.89 41.88
C LEU A 802 47.57 -35.87 42.64
N VAL A 803 46.41 -36.11 42.07
CA VAL A 803 45.55 -37.24 42.47
C VAL A 803 46.01 -38.49 41.79
N ILE A 804 46.34 -39.52 42.58
CA ILE A 804 46.87 -40.77 42.06
C ILE A 804 45.78 -41.82 41.99
N GLN A 805 45.49 -42.33 40.83
CA GLN A 805 44.71 -43.57 40.64
C GLN A 805 45.64 -44.77 40.74
N VAL A 806 45.67 -45.39 41.89
CA VAL A 806 46.46 -46.61 42.07
C VAL A 806 45.78 -47.77 41.41
N LEU A 807 46.45 -48.37 40.43
CA LEU A 807 45.93 -49.48 39.64
C LEU A 807 46.51 -50.82 40.05
N ALA A 808 45.67 -51.85 40.02
CA ALA A 808 46.11 -53.23 40.09
C ALA A 808 46.99 -53.61 38.87
N PRO A 809 47.69 -54.74 38.90
CA PRO A 809 48.46 -55.23 37.78
C PRO A 809 47.65 -55.39 36.45
N ASN A 810 46.36 -55.65 36.56
CA ASN A 810 45.44 -55.71 35.43
C ASN A 810 44.83 -54.37 35.04
N HIS A 811 45.39 -53.25 35.51
CA HIS A 811 44.96 -51.89 35.27
C HIS A 811 43.59 -51.50 35.84
N ARG A 812 43.00 -52.29 36.72
CA ARG A 812 41.75 -51.91 37.45
C ARG A 812 42.09 -50.93 38.56
N PRO A 813 41.33 -49.87 38.79
CA PRO A 813 41.59 -48.97 39.90
C PRO A 813 41.33 -49.69 41.23
N ILE A 814 42.32 -49.49 42.15
CA ILE A 814 42.26 -50.02 43.51
C ILE A 814 41.79 -48.87 44.44
N GLN A 815 42.43 -47.71 44.32
CA GLN A 815 42.16 -46.56 45.13
C GLN A 815 42.50 -45.30 44.41
N ILE A 816 41.80 -44.24 44.68
CA ILE A 816 42.12 -42.87 44.26
C ILE A 816 42.55 -42.10 45.52
N THR A 817 43.73 -41.49 45.51
CA THR A 817 44.26 -40.78 46.65
C THR A 817 45.09 -39.57 46.23
N SER A 818 45.04 -38.50 47.00
CA SER A 818 45.95 -37.38 46.95
C SER A 818 47.09 -37.52 48.02
N ASP A 819 46.86 -38.43 49.00
CA ASP A 819 47.83 -38.76 50.06
C ASP A 819 48.39 -40.16 49.85
N LEU A 820 49.47 -40.24 49.11
CA LEU A 820 50.14 -41.47 48.81
C LEU A 820 50.89 -42.03 50.05
N ALA A 821 51.39 -41.15 50.94
CA ALA A 821 52.02 -41.56 52.17
C ALA A 821 51.03 -42.27 53.09
N GLY A 822 49.82 -41.72 53.29
CA GLY A 822 48.72 -42.29 54.03
C GLY A 822 48.23 -43.62 53.34
N PHE A 823 48.18 -43.66 51.99
CA PHE A 823 47.88 -44.91 51.30
C PHE A 823 48.80 -46.06 51.67
N TRP A 824 50.12 -45.80 51.68
CA TRP A 824 51.07 -46.82 52.00
C TRP A 824 50.98 -47.25 53.48
N ARG A 825 50.75 -46.32 54.39
CA ARG A 825 50.65 -46.58 55.83
C ARG A 825 49.35 -47.31 56.22
N ASP A 826 48.22 -46.85 55.71
CA ASP A 826 46.91 -47.20 56.27
C ASP A 826 46.09 -48.12 55.38
N ALA A 827 46.12 -47.90 54.02
CA ALA A 827 45.30 -48.65 53.08
C ALA A 827 46.00 -49.88 52.50
N TYR A 828 47.23 -49.69 52.09
CA TYR A 828 47.99 -50.76 51.43
C TYR A 828 48.17 -52.03 52.29
N PRO A 829 48.45 -52.02 53.57
CA PRO A 829 48.58 -53.22 54.36
C PRO A 829 47.29 -54.06 54.44
N LYS A 830 46.15 -53.41 54.33
CA LYS A 830 44.83 -54.04 54.35
C LYS A 830 44.54 -54.77 53.05
N ILE A 831 44.89 -54.19 51.94
CA ILE A 831 44.61 -54.71 50.60
C ILE A 831 45.72 -55.61 50.03
N LYS A 832 46.91 -55.52 50.58
CA LYS A 832 48.12 -56.27 50.16
C LYS A 832 47.89 -57.78 50.11
N LYS A 833 47.33 -58.39 51.21
CA LYS A 833 47.02 -59.81 51.29
C LYS A 833 46.03 -60.26 50.21
N GLU A 834 45.03 -59.48 49.94
CA GLU A 834 44.05 -59.78 48.90
C GLU A 834 44.69 -59.69 47.50
N LEU A 835 45.47 -58.66 47.22
CA LEU A 835 46.15 -58.48 45.98
C LEU A 835 47.24 -59.53 45.72
N GLN A 836 47.96 -59.97 46.76
CA GLN A 836 48.91 -61.05 46.66
C GLN A 836 48.26 -62.41 46.27
N ARG A 837 47.09 -62.67 46.83
CA ARG A 837 46.30 -63.84 46.52
C ARG A 837 45.76 -63.79 45.08
N LYS A 838 45.37 -62.63 44.61
CA LYS A 838 44.71 -62.44 43.32
C LYS A 838 45.76 -62.32 42.20
N TYR A 839 46.96 -61.82 42.47
CA TYR A 839 48.06 -61.63 41.49
C TYR A 839 49.36 -62.16 42.05
N PRO A 840 49.55 -63.48 42.19
CA PRO A 840 50.69 -64.11 42.87
C PRO A 840 51.99 -64.00 42.06
N LYS A 841 51.93 -63.64 40.76
CA LYS A 841 53.12 -63.49 39.87
C LYS A 841 53.74 -62.10 39.97
N HIS A 842 53.19 -61.22 40.76
CA HIS A 842 53.72 -59.85 40.86
C HIS A 842 54.42 -59.65 42.22
N GLU A 843 55.41 -58.77 42.21
CA GLU A 843 56.12 -58.37 43.42
C GLU A 843 55.23 -57.48 44.30
N TRP A 844 55.12 -57.82 45.64
CA TRP A 844 54.36 -57.10 46.63
C TRP A 844 55.26 -56.72 47.82
N ARG A 845 55.78 -55.48 47.78
CA ARG A 845 56.66 -54.90 48.83
C ARG A 845 55.94 -54.54 50.08
#